data_018db328d44d5f7d73e7c4a363770f45
#
_entry.id   018db328d44d5f7d73e7c4a363770f45
#
_cell.length_a   1.000
_cell.length_b   1.000
_cell.length_c   1.000
_cell.angle_alpha   90.00
_cell.angle_beta   90.00
_cell.angle_gamma   90.00
#
_symmetry.space_group_name_H-M   'P 1'
#
loop_
_entity.id
_entity.type
_entity.pdbx_description
1 polymer ?
#
loop_
_entity_poly.entity_id
_entity_poly.type
_entity_poly.pdbx_seq_one_letter_code
_entity_poly.pdbx_strand_id
1 'polypeptide(L)'
;MAERSFAKEVQSLRLGEGEEFRGEGILAVTKALLQSGVAYVGGYQGAPISHLMDVLADAQDILRELGVHFESSASEAAAAAMLAASINYPLRGAVTWKSTVGTNVASDALANLASAGVKGGTLIILGEDYGEGASIMQERTHSFAMKSQMWLLDPRPHLPEIVGAVEQGFELSEASNTPVMLMLRIRACHMYGRFIARRNRRPAFSAADALAAPSRDYGKIILPPSTYAQEREKIEQRFPAAQRFIAERQLNDTIAGEVGDLGIVLQGGLYNHVLRALELLDCADSFGSSKLPLYVLNVTYPLVPEEWVRFCSGKRAVLVVEEGQPEFIEQAASQILRKHNVSAQLVGKDPLPMNGEYTVDVLRTGIGEFIARWAPQLRERAGSRAQIELPLVPAERLAALVPPRPSGLCTGCPERPFFSAMKLLQRETGALHISADIGCHSFATLPPFNMGNSIMGYGLGAAGASAFASQGGKRAVSIMGDGGFWHNGLTSGIGNAVFNRHDDVTVIIDNGYSAATGGQDIPSSRTPNENRKGNNSIVRAVKGVGVKWVKRVHTYDMQGTLKVLREALTTPYRGPKVIVADGECALNRQRRVRPLMKKAIQEGKRVVRERFGVDADTCTGDHSCIRLSGCPSLTVKENPDPLRTDPVAHVDNSCVGCGVCGEVAHAAVLCPSFYRAELLYNPSRWDRLLNRIRAAIIGAVQRRTESERLRHAL
;
A
#
# COMPACT_ATOMS: atom_id res chain seq x y z
N MET A 1 -16.53 -0.08 -3.37
CA MET A 1 -16.18 -1.48 -3.69
C MET A 1 -14.68 -1.62 -3.59
N ALA A 2 -14.21 -2.61 -2.87
CA ALA A 2 -12.81 -2.95 -2.78
C ALA A 2 -12.14 -3.05 -4.17
N GLU A 3 -10.84 -3.04 -4.20
CA GLU A 3 -10.06 -3.18 -5.44
C GLU A 3 -10.46 -4.44 -6.21
N ARG A 4 -10.73 -5.53 -5.48
CA ARG A 4 -11.19 -6.82 -5.93
C ARG A 4 -12.24 -7.35 -4.95
N SER A 5 -13.30 -7.98 -5.42
CA SER A 5 -14.21 -8.75 -4.56
C SER A 5 -13.67 -10.15 -4.40
N PHE A 6 -13.66 -10.63 -3.18
CA PHE A 6 -13.26 -11.99 -2.82
C PHE A 6 -14.46 -12.91 -2.55
N ALA A 7 -15.69 -12.45 -2.85
CA ALA A 7 -16.92 -13.16 -2.53
C ALA A 7 -16.99 -14.62 -3.02
N LYS A 8 -16.29 -14.96 -4.10
CA LYS A 8 -16.16 -16.34 -4.59
C LYS A 8 -15.05 -17.09 -3.87
N GLU A 9 -13.91 -16.47 -3.74
CA GLU A 9 -12.70 -17.06 -3.16
C GLU A 9 -12.86 -17.37 -1.68
N VAL A 10 -13.62 -16.56 -0.93
CA VAL A 10 -13.86 -16.81 0.50
C VAL A 10 -14.60 -18.12 0.78
N GLN A 11 -15.26 -18.72 -0.22
CA GLN A 11 -15.87 -20.05 -0.05
C GLN A 11 -14.82 -21.13 0.25
N SER A 12 -13.58 -20.96 -0.24
CA SER A 12 -12.48 -21.87 0.09
C SER A 12 -12.10 -21.87 1.59
N LEU A 13 -12.48 -20.83 2.33
CA LEU A 13 -12.28 -20.77 3.79
C LEU A 13 -13.12 -21.81 4.55
N ARG A 14 -14.18 -22.37 3.92
CA ARG A 14 -15.02 -23.42 4.51
C ARG A 14 -14.41 -24.83 4.42
N LEU A 15 -13.34 -25.02 3.65
CA LEU A 15 -12.67 -26.31 3.52
C LEU A 15 -12.33 -26.91 4.88
N GLY A 16 -12.52 -28.22 5.01
CA GLY A 16 -12.34 -28.98 6.24
C GLY A 16 -11.02 -29.73 6.32
N GLU A 17 -10.97 -30.70 7.22
CA GLU A 17 -9.79 -31.52 7.48
C GLU A 17 -9.42 -32.37 6.25
N GLY A 18 -8.18 -32.30 5.81
CA GLY A 18 -7.66 -33.12 4.71
C GLY A 18 -7.96 -32.60 3.30
N GLU A 19 -8.78 -31.57 3.17
CA GLU A 19 -9.11 -30.98 1.85
C GLU A 19 -8.00 -30.06 1.36
N GLU A 20 -7.75 -30.09 0.04
CA GLU A 20 -6.73 -29.23 -0.57
C GLU A 20 -7.25 -27.81 -0.75
N PHE A 21 -6.64 -26.86 -0.04
CA PHE A 21 -6.85 -25.44 -0.25
C PHE A 21 -5.97 -24.97 -1.43
N ARG A 22 -6.57 -24.15 -2.32
CA ARG A 22 -5.84 -23.46 -3.40
C ARG A 22 -6.25 -22.00 -3.41
N GLY A 23 -5.27 -21.09 -3.32
CA GLY A 23 -5.59 -19.68 -3.27
C GLY A 23 -4.36 -18.79 -3.11
N GLU A 24 -4.65 -17.52 -2.92
CA GLU A 24 -3.70 -16.45 -2.67
C GLU A 24 -3.20 -16.47 -1.21
N GLY A 25 -1.98 -16.00 -0.96
CA GLY A 25 -1.37 -15.97 0.38
C GLY A 25 -2.26 -15.34 1.45
N ILE A 26 -2.92 -14.24 1.13
CA ILE A 26 -3.84 -13.55 2.05
C ILE A 26 -5.05 -14.41 2.43
N LEU A 27 -5.60 -15.18 1.49
CA LEU A 27 -6.68 -16.14 1.77
C LEU A 27 -6.18 -17.29 2.65
N ALA A 28 -4.96 -17.77 2.41
CA ALA A 28 -4.33 -18.80 3.22
C ALA A 28 -4.12 -18.33 4.68
N VAL A 29 -3.67 -17.08 4.87
CA VAL A 29 -3.56 -16.46 6.20
C VAL A 29 -4.92 -16.39 6.88
N THR A 30 -5.97 -15.96 6.19
CA THR A 30 -7.33 -15.94 6.75
C THR A 30 -7.78 -17.33 7.16
N LYS A 31 -7.55 -18.34 6.31
CA LYS A 31 -7.84 -19.74 6.64
C LYS A 31 -7.09 -20.21 7.88
N ALA A 32 -5.81 -19.88 8.02
CA ALA A 32 -4.99 -20.22 9.18
C ALA A 32 -5.50 -19.58 10.47
N LEU A 33 -5.96 -18.33 10.43
CA LEU A 33 -6.61 -17.65 11.56
C LEU A 33 -7.85 -18.44 12.04
N LEU A 34 -8.69 -18.87 11.09
CA LEU A 34 -9.89 -19.65 11.41
C LEU A 34 -9.58 -21.06 11.95
N GLN A 35 -8.54 -21.70 11.44
CA GLN A 35 -8.06 -22.98 11.95
C GLN A 35 -7.46 -22.85 13.36
N SER A 36 -6.91 -21.69 13.69
CA SER A 36 -6.31 -21.39 14.99
C SER A 36 -7.34 -21.03 16.06
N GLY A 37 -8.62 -20.88 15.72
CA GLY A 37 -9.68 -20.54 16.69
C GLY A 37 -9.57 -19.10 17.19
N VAL A 38 -9.26 -18.16 16.29
CA VAL A 38 -9.21 -16.73 16.60
C VAL A 38 -10.59 -16.24 17.09
N ALA A 39 -10.62 -15.44 18.16
CA ALA A 39 -11.86 -14.90 18.70
C ALA A 39 -12.24 -13.54 18.10
N TYR A 40 -11.27 -12.77 17.71
CA TYR A 40 -11.48 -11.47 17.08
C TYR A 40 -10.36 -11.12 16.11
N VAL A 41 -10.72 -10.44 15.03
CA VAL A 41 -9.78 -9.96 14.01
C VAL A 41 -10.14 -8.52 13.66
N GLY A 42 -9.15 -7.68 13.53
CA GLY A 42 -9.33 -6.30 13.09
C GLY A 42 -8.16 -5.77 12.30
N GLY A 43 -8.21 -4.50 11.96
CA GLY A 43 -7.10 -3.88 11.26
C GLY A 43 -7.45 -2.59 10.53
N TYR A 44 -6.46 -2.08 9.85
CA TYR A 44 -6.59 -0.94 8.96
C TYR A 44 -5.97 -1.24 7.60
N GLN A 45 -6.59 -0.73 6.54
CA GLN A 45 -6.13 -0.98 5.17
C GLN A 45 -4.78 -0.34 4.88
N GLY A 46 -3.90 -1.07 4.22
CA GLY A 46 -2.59 -0.58 3.77
C GLY A 46 -1.93 -1.59 2.83
N ALA A 47 -1.54 -1.16 1.61
CA ALA A 47 -0.83 -2.04 0.70
C ALA A 47 0.55 -2.42 1.28
N PRO A 48 0.99 -3.69 1.14
CA PRO A 48 0.44 -4.77 0.30
C PRO A 48 -0.64 -5.65 0.96
N ILE A 49 -0.97 -5.44 2.25
CA ILE A 49 -1.85 -6.33 3.02
C ILE A 49 -3.34 -5.91 3.00
N SER A 50 -3.71 -4.86 2.28
CA SER A 50 -5.10 -4.35 2.20
C SER A 50 -6.14 -5.42 1.92
N HIS A 51 -5.81 -6.37 1.05
CA HIS A 51 -6.72 -7.45 0.67
C HIS A 51 -7.10 -8.38 1.82
N LEU A 52 -6.30 -8.45 2.91
CA LEU A 52 -6.71 -9.21 4.10
C LEU A 52 -7.97 -8.62 4.74
N MET A 53 -8.06 -7.28 4.78
CA MET A 53 -9.27 -6.61 5.26
C MET A 53 -10.46 -6.82 4.31
N ASP A 54 -10.21 -6.86 2.99
CA ASP A 54 -11.24 -7.12 1.99
C ASP A 54 -11.75 -8.55 2.08
N VAL A 55 -10.87 -9.54 2.25
CA VAL A 55 -11.22 -10.96 2.46
C VAL A 55 -12.04 -11.13 3.73
N LEU A 56 -11.63 -10.52 4.84
CA LEU A 56 -12.36 -10.59 6.11
C LEU A 56 -13.76 -9.95 6.00
N ALA A 57 -13.87 -8.85 5.27
CA ALA A 57 -15.15 -8.20 5.02
C ALA A 57 -16.09 -9.07 4.16
N ASP A 58 -15.57 -9.73 3.13
CA ASP A 58 -16.35 -10.63 2.27
C ASP A 58 -16.63 -11.99 2.95
N ALA A 59 -15.85 -12.39 3.97
CA ALA A 59 -16.02 -13.61 4.75
C ALA A 59 -16.92 -13.45 6.00
N GLN A 60 -17.60 -12.33 6.17
CA GLN A 60 -18.29 -11.97 7.42
C GLN A 60 -19.32 -13.01 7.87
N ASP A 61 -20.01 -13.69 6.95
CA ASP A 61 -20.95 -14.75 7.31
C ASP A 61 -20.22 -15.94 7.95
N ILE A 62 -19.06 -16.33 7.40
CA ILE A 62 -18.23 -17.40 7.95
C ILE A 62 -17.71 -17.02 9.35
N LEU A 63 -17.26 -15.78 9.51
CA LEU A 63 -16.78 -15.26 10.80
C LEU A 63 -17.89 -15.29 11.85
N ARG A 64 -19.11 -14.86 11.49
CA ARG A 64 -20.29 -14.88 12.37
C ARG A 64 -20.69 -16.30 12.77
N GLU A 65 -20.71 -17.23 11.82
CA GLU A 65 -20.99 -18.66 12.09
C GLU A 65 -19.99 -19.27 13.08
N LEU A 66 -18.73 -18.85 13.02
CA LEU A 66 -17.68 -19.32 13.92
C LEU A 66 -17.62 -18.55 15.26
N GLY A 67 -18.37 -17.46 15.40
CA GLY A 67 -18.31 -16.59 16.58
C GLY A 67 -17.09 -15.69 16.64
N VAL A 68 -16.51 -15.38 15.49
CA VAL A 68 -15.34 -14.47 15.37
C VAL A 68 -15.81 -13.04 15.19
N HIS A 69 -15.40 -12.14 16.05
CA HIS A 69 -15.65 -10.71 15.89
C HIS A 69 -14.72 -10.12 14.85
N PHE A 70 -15.27 -9.36 13.90
CA PHE A 70 -14.48 -8.63 12.90
C PHE A 70 -14.76 -7.14 12.94
N GLU A 71 -13.67 -6.35 12.94
CA GLU A 71 -13.75 -4.89 12.92
C GLU A 71 -12.78 -4.30 11.89
N SER A 72 -13.26 -3.39 11.07
CA SER A 72 -12.43 -2.46 10.31
C SER A 72 -12.24 -1.21 11.17
N SER A 73 -11.09 -1.08 11.77
CA SER A 73 -10.80 -0.03 12.73
C SER A 73 -10.66 1.34 12.05
N ALA A 74 -10.80 2.42 12.79
CA ALA A 74 -10.64 3.79 12.28
C ALA A 74 -9.16 4.16 12.02
N SER A 75 -8.24 3.47 12.71
CA SER A 75 -6.79 3.61 12.55
C SER A 75 -6.10 2.36 13.07
N GLU A 76 -4.81 2.23 12.77
CA GLU A 76 -3.97 1.14 13.29
C GLU A 76 -3.82 1.20 14.81
N ALA A 77 -3.81 2.42 15.40
CA ALA A 77 -3.80 2.58 16.85
C ALA A 77 -5.05 2.00 17.50
N ALA A 78 -6.23 2.20 16.89
CA ALA A 78 -7.48 1.59 17.37
C ALA A 78 -7.45 0.07 17.23
N ALA A 79 -6.94 -0.45 16.11
CA ALA A 79 -6.78 -1.88 15.90
C ALA A 79 -5.82 -2.50 16.94
N ALA A 80 -4.67 -1.87 17.18
CA ALA A 80 -3.72 -2.31 18.20
C ALA A 80 -4.35 -2.31 19.62
N ALA A 81 -5.11 -1.27 19.94
CA ALA A 81 -5.79 -1.17 21.24
C ALA A 81 -6.83 -2.28 21.44
N MET A 82 -7.46 -2.79 20.37
CA MET A 82 -8.40 -3.92 20.47
C MET A 82 -7.71 -5.19 21.00
N LEU A 83 -6.40 -5.37 20.80
CA LEU A 83 -5.63 -6.48 21.33
C LEU A 83 -5.57 -6.51 22.87
N ALA A 84 -5.96 -5.42 23.54
CA ALA A 84 -6.09 -5.39 24.99
C ALA A 84 -7.02 -6.47 25.55
N ALA A 85 -7.95 -6.97 24.72
CA ALA A 85 -8.82 -8.10 25.10
C ALA A 85 -8.04 -9.37 25.45
N SER A 86 -6.85 -9.57 24.87
CA SER A 86 -6.00 -10.73 25.14
C SER A 86 -5.10 -10.58 26.38
N ILE A 87 -5.05 -9.40 27.02
CA ILE A 87 -4.19 -9.17 28.20
C ILE A 87 -4.66 -10.03 29.39
N ASN A 88 -5.95 -9.97 29.70
CA ASN A 88 -6.52 -10.62 30.90
C ASN A 88 -7.22 -11.94 30.59
N TYR A 89 -7.53 -12.23 29.33
CA TYR A 89 -8.30 -13.38 28.91
C TYR A 89 -7.53 -14.25 27.90
N PRO A 90 -7.77 -15.56 27.87
CA PRO A 90 -7.18 -16.46 26.87
C PRO A 90 -7.90 -16.35 25.51
N LEU A 91 -8.13 -15.13 25.04
CA LEU A 91 -8.71 -14.80 23.76
C LEU A 91 -7.61 -14.69 22.72
N ARG A 92 -7.63 -15.53 21.67
CA ARG A 92 -6.78 -15.36 20.51
C ARG A 92 -7.28 -14.20 19.66
N GLY A 93 -6.41 -13.22 19.43
CA GLY A 93 -6.72 -12.04 18.64
C GLY A 93 -5.69 -11.79 17.56
N ALA A 94 -6.15 -11.26 16.42
CA ALA A 94 -5.23 -10.85 15.34
C ALA A 94 -5.61 -9.48 14.81
N VAL A 95 -4.59 -8.71 14.40
CA VAL A 95 -4.77 -7.43 13.70
C VAL A 95 -3.83 -7.33 12.50
N THR A 96 -4.18 -6.48 11.54
CA THR A 96 -3.38 -6.31 10.32
C THR A 96 -3.32 -4.86 9.87
N TRP A 97 -2.16 -4.46 9.32
CA TRP A 97 -1.92 -3.17 8.66
C TRP A 97 -0.63 -3.17 7.84
N LYS A 98 -0.40 -2.08 7.11
CA LYS A 98 0.90 -1.84 6.45
C LYS A 98 1.97 -1.53 7.48
N SER A 99 3.10 -2.22 7.40
CA SER A 99 4.20 -2.14 8.38
C SER A 99 4.65 -0.70 8.67
N THR A 100 5.14 0.03 7.68
CA THR A 100 5.77 1.35 7.87
C THR A 100 4.86 2.37 8.53
N VAL A 101 3.72 2.66 7.90
CA VAL A 101 2.78 3.67 8.40
C VAL A 101 2.07 3.17 9.65
N GLY A 102 1.51 1.95 9.57
CA GLY A 102 0.62 1.44 10.60
C GLY A 102 1.32 1.14 11.91
N THR A 103 2.51 0.56 11.87
CA THR A 103 3.26 0.25 13.09
C THR A 103 3.71 1.53 13.82
N ASN A 104 4.07 2.58 13.07
CA ASN A 104 4.37 3.89 13.66
C ASN A 104 3.13 4.53 14.30
N VAL A 105 1.97 4.47 13.65
CA VAL A 105 0.70 4.98 14.21
C VAL A 105 0.28 4.20 15.45
N ALA A 106 0.45 2.87 15.44
CA ALA A 106 0.09 1.99 16.55
C ALA A 106 1.11 1.96 17.70
N SER A 107 2.25 2.67 17.59
CA SER A 107 3.43 2.55 18.45
C SER A 107 3.12 2.67 19.94
N ASP A 108 2.28 3.60 20.35
CA ASP A 108 1.91 3.78 21.76
C ASP A 108 1.12 2.58 22.29
N ALA A 109 0.05 2.18 21.58
CA ALA A 109 -0.76 1.03 21.96
C ALA A 109 0.06 -0.27 22.00
N LEU A 110 0.98 -0.46 21.04
CA LEU A 110 1.88 -1.61 20.99
C LEU A 110 2.88 -1.61 22.15
N ALA A 111 3.42 -0.46 22.54
CA ALA A 111 4.32 -0.35 23.70
C ALA A 111 3.60 -0.75 24.99
N ASN A 112 2.37 -0.30 25.16
CA ASN A 112 1.51 -0.68 26.28
C ASN A 112 1.22 -2.19 26.29
N LEU A 113 0.83 -2.74 25.14
CA LEU A 113 0.53 -4.17 24.99
C LEU A 113 1.78 -5.03 25.30
N ALA A 114 2.94 -4.63 24.79
CA ALA A 114 4.20 -5.31 25.05
C ALA A 114 4.62 -5.27 26.54
N SER A 115 4.35 -4.15 27.22
CA SER A 115 4.59 -4.05 28.66
C SER A 115 3.72 -5.02 29.45
N ALA A 116 2.40 -4.93 29.31
CA ALA A 116 1.45 -5.81 30.00
C ALA A 116 1.65 -7.29 29.66
N GLY A 117 2.00 -7.58 28.41
CA GLY A 117 1.96 -8.94 27.87
C GLY A 117 0.54 -9.47 27.74
N VAL A 118 0.41 -10.67 27.22
CA VAL A 118 -0.89 -11.26 26.86
C VAL A 118 -1.05 -12.66 27.45
N LYS A 119 -2.28 -13.04 27.80
CA LYS A 119 -2.66 -14.41 28.14
C LYS A 119 -3.13 -15.18 26.91
N GLY A 120 -3.93 -14.53 26.08
CA GLY A 120 -4.38 -15.09 24.82
C GLY A 120 -3.38 -14.87 23.71
N GLY A 121 -3.23 -15.81 22.80
CA GLY A 121 -2.36 -15.67 21.65
C GLY A 121 -2.70 -14.43 20.83
N THR A 122 -1.69 -13.61 20.54
CA THR A 122 -1.88 -12.32 19.89
C THR A 122 -0.96 -12.18 18.71
N LEU A 123 -1.54 -11.96 17.51
CA LEU A 123 -0.81 -11.89 16.25
C LEU A 123 -1.03 -10.53 15.57
N ILE A 124 0.08 -9.91 15.15
CA ILE A 124 0.08 -8.65 14.40
C ILE A 124 0.61 -8.96 13.01
N ILE A 125 -0.27 -8.99 12.02
CA ILE A 125 0.05 -9.37 10.64
C ILE A 125 0.39 -8.11 9.85
N LEU A 126 1.65 -8.01 9.43
CA LEU A 126 2.22 -6.81 8.82
C LEU A 126 2.54 -7.04 7.35
N GLY A 127 2.02 -6.18 6.48
CA GLY A 127 2.42 -6.16 5.08
C GLY A 127 3.63 -5.26 4.87
N GLU A 128 4.72 -5.80 4.33
CA GLU A 128 5.95 -5.05 4.09
C GLU A 128 6.31 -5.04 2.61
N ASP A 129 6.60 -3.87 2.09
CA ASP A 129 7.07 -3.64 0.74
C ASP A 129 8.37 -2.82 0.78
N TYR A 130 9.43 -3.39 0.24
CA TYR A 130 10.69 -2.70 0.00
C TYR A 130 10.80 -2.33 -1.48
N GLY A 131 11.79 -1.54 -1.80
CA GLY A 131 12.14 -1.24 -3.17
C GLY A 131 11.69 0.12 -3.66
N GLU A 132 12.27 0.53 -4.76
CA GLU A 132 12.00 1.81 -5.40
C GLU A 132 10.57 1.88 -5.91
N GLY A 133 9.84 2.91 -5.48
CA GLY A 133 8.46 3.14 -5.89
C GLY A 133 7.40 2.28 -5.21
N ALA A 134 7.78 1.38 -4.31
CA ALA A 134 6.83 0.51 -3.61
C ALA A 134 6.34 1.13 -2.30
N SER A 135 7.24 1.61 -1.44
CA SER A 135 6.90 2.18 -0.14
C SER A 135 7.14 3.68 -0.06
N ILE A 136 6.31 4.35 0.73
CA ILE A 136 6.45 5.80 1.01
C ILE A 136 7.73 6.08 1.80
N MET A 137 8.08 5.19 2.73
CA MET A 137 9.29 5.24 3.54
C MET A 137 10.00 3.88 3.48
N GLN A 138 11.32 3.89 3.48
CA GLN A 138 12.14 2.69 3.52
C GLN A 138 12.48 2.34 4.99
N GLU A 139 11.50 1.90 5.73
CA GLU A 139 11.61 1.51 7.14
C GLU A 139 11.31 0.02 7.33
N ARG A 140 11.91 -0.60 8.31
CA ARG A 140 11.87 -2.05 8.51
C ARG A 140 11.15 -2.43 9.81
N THR A 141 10.32 -3.48 9.75
CA THR A 141 9.61 -4.03 10.91
C THR A 141 10.57 -4.54 11.98
N HIS A 142 11.74 -5.04 11.59
CA HIS A 142 12.72 -5.63 12.53
C HIS A 142 13.12 -4.66 13.65
N SER A 143 13.45 -3.41 13.31
CA SER A 143 13.81 -2.39 14.30
C SER A 143 12.66 -2.11 15.29
N PHE A 144 11.44 -2.18 14.81
CA PHE A 144 10.27 -1.97 15.64
C PHE A 144 10.02 -3.13 16.61
N ALA A 145 10.19 -4.37 16.14
CA ALA A 145 10.12 -5.58 16.98
C ALA A 145 11.15 -5.53 18.10
N MET A 146 12.40 -5.16 17.79
CA MET A 146 13.47 -4.98 18.79
C MET A 146 13.13 -3.91 19.82
N LYS A 147 12.72 -2.71 19.37
CA LYS A 147 12.33 -1.60 20.25
C LYS A 147 11.23 -2.01 21.23
N SER A 148 10.20 -2.69 20.74
CA SER A 148 9.03 -3.08 21.51
C SER A 148 9.18 -4.40 22.25
N GLN A 149 10.26 -5.16 21.96
CA GLN A 149 10.50 -6.50 22.49
C GLN A 149 9.31 -7.45 22.23
N MET A 150 8.84 -7.45 20.99
CA MET A 150 7.86 -8.38 20.45
C MET A 150 8.51 -9.30 19.43
N TRP A 151 8.06 -10.54 19.32
CA TRP A 151 8.71 -11.52 18.45
C TRP A 151 8.35 -11.28 17.00
N LEU A 152 9.29 -11.53 16.08
CA LEU A 152 9.10 -11.28 14.66
C LEU A 152 9.30 -12.55 13.85
N LEU A 153 8.24 -13.00 13.20
CA LEU A 153 8.23 -14.05 12.21
C LEU A 153 8.35 -13.46 10.80
N ASP A 154 9.25 -13.99 9.99
CA ASP A 154 9.46 -13.70 8.56
C ASP A 154 9.53 -15.04 7.80
N PRO A 155 8.40 -15.75 7.62
CA PRO A 155 8.39 -17.11 7.09
C PRO A 155 8.78 -17.15 5.61
N ARG A 156 9.30 -18.32 5.19
CA ARG A 156 9.54 -18.60 3.77
C ARG A 156 8.25 -18.38 2.97
N PRO A 157 8.32 -17.74 1.77
CA PRO A 157 7.16 -17.47 0.93
C PRO A 157 6.67 -18.75 0.24
N HIS A 158 5.98 -19.61 1.01
CA HIS A 158 5.37 -20.87 0.63
C HIS A 158 4.11 -21.06 1.50
N LEU A 159 2.95 -21.38 0.92
CA LEU A 159 1.70 -21.35 1.68
C LEU A 159 1.69 -22.25 2.92
N PRO A 160 2.17 -23.50 2.91
CA PRO A 160 2.26 -24.32 4.12
C PRO A 160 3.06 -23.64 5.24
N GLU A 161 4.18 -23.00 4.91
CA GLU A 161 5.03 -22.30 5.89
C GLU A 161 4.34 -21.07 6.47
N ILE A 162 3.66 -20.29 5.62
CA ILE A 162 2.88 -19.12 6.05
C ILE A 162 1.73 -19.53 6.98
N VAL A 163 1.00 -20.60 6.63
CA VAL A 163 -0.07 -21.16 7.47
C VAL A 163 0.49 -21.65 8.79
N GLY A 164 1.61 -22.41 8.76
CA GLY A 164 2.33 -22.86 9.94
C GLY A 164 2.79 -21.68 10.81
N ALA A 165 3.31 -20.62 10.22
CA ALA A 165 3.75 -19.43 10.96
C ALA A 165 2.59 -18.70 11.67
N VAL A 166 1.39 -18.67 11.10
CA VAL A 166 0.19 -18.13 11.78
C VAL A 166 -0.14 -18.97 13.02
N GLU A 167 -0.16 -20.29 12.88
CA GLU A 167 -0.50 -21.22 13.95
C GLU A 167 0.54 -21.20 15.06
N GLN A 168 1.82 -21.34 14.69
CA GLN A 168 2.97 -21.27 15.63
C GLN A 168 3.10 -19.87 16.26
N GLY A 169 2.72 -18.81 15.56
CA GLY A 169 2.72 -17.46 16.08
C GLY A 169 1.76 -17.28 17.26
N PHE A 170 0.57 -17.88 17.22
CA PHE A 170 -0.32 -17.90 18.38
C PHE A 170 0.24 -18.72 19.54
N GLU A 171 0.78 -19.92 19.26
CA GLU A 171 1.38 -20.77 20.28
C GLU A 171 2.62 -20.11 20.91
N LEU A 172 3.49 -19.46 20.13
CA LEU A 172 4.64 -18.71 20.62
C LEU A 172 4.21 -17.54 21.51
N SER A 173 3.15 -16.82 21.09
CA SER A 173 2.59 -15.73 21.87
C SER A 173 2.11 -16.21 23.25
N GLU A 174 1.37 -17.32 23.28
CA GLU A 174 0.87 -17.94 24.52
C GLU A 174 1.99 -18.47 25.40
N ALA A 175 2.97 -19.18 24.83
CA ALA A 175 4.10 -19.76 25.54
C ALA A 175 5.02 -18.70 26.19
N SER A 176 5.09 -17.51 25.60
CA SER A 176 5.96 -16.44 26.06
C SER A 176 5.21 -15.22 26.62
N ASN A 177 3.88 -15.27 26.69
CA ASN A 177 3.02 -14.17 27.12
C ASN A 177 3.33 -12.84 26.42
N THR A 178 3.71 -12.87 25.15
CA THR A 178 4.15 -11.71 24.39
C THR A 178 3.49 -11.68 23.02
N PRO A 179 3.02 -10.52 22.53
CA PRO A 179 2.51 -10.41 21.16
C PRO A 179 3.56 -10.78 20.13
N VAL A 180 3.12 -11.39 19.02
CA VAL A 180 3.96 -11.81 17.91
C VAL A 180 3.62 -11.01 16.67
N MET A 181 4.63 -10.49 15.99
CA MET A 181 4.55 -9.87 14.67
C MET A 181 4.81 -10.93 13.61
N LEU A 182 3.91 -11.04 12.65
CA LEU A 182 4.07 -11.84 11.44
C LEU A 182 4.24 -10.91 10.24
N MET A 183 5.44 -10.85 9.71
CA MET A 183 5.76 -10.03 8.55
C MET A 183 5.52 -10.81 7.27
N LEU A 184 4.72 -10.24 6.38
CA LEU A 184 4.46 -10.77 5.05
C LEU A 184 4.98 -9.78 4.00
N ARG A 185 5.97 -10.18 3.24
CA ARG A 185 6.47 -9.39 2.11
C ARG A 185 5.43 -9.35 1.00
N ILE A 186 5.45 -8.30 0.17
CA ILE A 186 4.48 -8.09 -0.92
C ILE A 186 4.24 -9.35 -1.76
N ARG A 187 5.30 -10.10 -2.07
CA ARG A 187 5.18 -11.34 -2.87
C ARG A 187 4.45 -12.45 -2.12
N ALA A 188 4.69 -12.59 -0.82
CA ALA A 188 3.98 -13.54 0.04
C ALA A 188 2.48 -13.23 0.16
N CYS A 189 2.10 -11.94 0.16
CA CYS A 189 0.70 -11.52 0.17
C CYS A 189 -0.05 -12.01 -1.08
N HIS A 190 0.58 -11.96 -2.25
CA HIS A 190 -0.06 -12.16 -3.55
C HIS A 190 0.35 -13.47 -4.25
N MET A 191 1.22 -14.28 -3.65
CA MET A 191 1.55 -15.58 -4.22
C MET A 191 0.33 -16.49 -4.25
N TYR A 192 0.25 -17.34 -5.27
CA TYR A 192 -0.76 -18.37 -5.39
C TYR A 192 -0.15 -19.74 -5.12
N GLY A 193 -0.80 -20.54 -4.30
CA GLY A 193 -0.27 -21.85 -3.93
C GLY A 193 -1.35 -22.78 -3.36
N ARG A 194 -0.92 -23.86 -2.73
CA ARG A 194 -1.78 -24.87 -2.13
C ARG A 194 -1.23 -25.37 -0.79
N PHE A 195 -2.13 -25.85 0.05
CA PHE A 195 -1.82 -26.59 1.28
C PHE A 195 -3.01 -27.47 1.67
N ILE A 196 -2.79 -28.42 2.57
CA ILE A 196 -3.86 -29.25 3.11
C ILE A 196 -4.53 -28.52 4.27
N ALA A 197 -5.81 -28.21 4.10
CA ALA A 197 -6.59 -27.48 5.09
C ALA A 197 -6.91 -28.33 6.31
N ARG A 198 -7.09 -27.65 7.44
CA ARG A 198 -7.66 -28.21 8.66
C ARG A 198 -9.03 -27.63 8.92
N ARG A 199 -9.77 -28.27 9.84
CA ARG A 199 -11.10 -27.77 10.24
C ARG A 199 -10.97 -26.40 10.92
N ASN A 200 -11.86 -25.49 10.56
CA ASN A 200 -12.03 -24.23 11.30
C ASN A 200 -12.48 -24.52 12.74
N ARG A 201 -11.98 -23.74 13.68
CA ARG A 201 -12.27 -23.89 15.11
C ARG A 201 -13.00 -22.66 15.61
N ARG A 202 -14.03 -22.89 16.42
CA ARG A 202 -14.58 -21.80 17.22
C ARG A 202 -13.59 -21.42 18.31
N PRO A 203 -13.59 -20.14 18.77
CA PRO A 203 -12.78 -19.75 19.93
C PRO A 203 -13.08 -20.65 21.13
N ALA A 204 -12.01 -21.14 21.78
CA ALA A 204 -12.16 -21.96 22.99
C ALA A 204 -12.68 -21.14 24.19
N PHE A 205 -12.42 -19.84 24.17
CA PHE A 205 -12.92 -18.83 25.09
C PHE A 205 -13.44 -17.66 24.26
N SER A 206 -14.66 -17.21 24.55
CA SER A 206 -15.32 -16.17 23.74
C SER A 206 -15.34 -14.81 24.45
N ALA A 207 -15.63 -13.75 23.69
CA ALA A 207 -15.87 -12.43 24.27
C ALA A 207 -17.08 -12.42 25.22
N ALA A 208 -18.09 -13.27 24.99
CA ALA A 208 -19.24 -13.43 25.89
C ALA A 208 -18.82 -14.02 27.23
N ASP A 209 -17.90 -15.01 27.23
CA ASP A 209 -17.38 -15.60 28.47
C ASP A 209 -16.58 -14.55 29.27
N ALA A 210 -15.78 -13.72 28.59
CA ALA A 210 -15.05 -12.63 29.23
C ALA A 210 -15.97 -11.60 29.88
N LEU A 211 -17.08 -11.24 29.21
CA LEU A 211 -18.06 -10.29 29.72
C LEU A 211 -18.91 -10.90 30.88
N ALA A 212 -19.18 -12.21 30.85
CA ALA A 212 -19.90 -12.90 31.91
C ALA A 212 -19.10 -13.02 33.22
N ALA A 213 -17.75 -13.15 33.11
CA ALA A 213 -16.88 -13.27 34.27
C ALA A 213 -15.63 -12.36 34.10
N PRO A 214 -15.77 -11.03 34.32
CA PRO A 214 -14.67 -10.08 34.19
C PRO A 214 -13.50 -10.41 35.12
N SER A 215 -12.30 -10.56 34.54
CA SER A 215 -11.06 -10.85 35.24
C SER A 215 -10.18 -9.61 35.31
N ARG A 216 -9.49 -9.43 36.42
CA ARG A 216 -8.55 -8.35 36.64
C ARG A 216 -7.25 -8.88 37.22
N ASP A 217 -6.16 -8.51 36.61
CA ASP A 217 -4.81 -8.82 37.05
C ASP A 217 -4.06 -7.51 37.29
N TYR A 218 -3.72 -7.20 38.53
CA TYR A 218 -2.99 -6.00 38.90
C TYR A 218 -1.57 -5.97 38.35
N GLY A 219 -0.94 -7.13 38.12
CA GLY A 219 0.36 -7.26 37.49
C GLY A 219 0.38 -6.83 36.03
N LYS A 220 -0.79 -6.83 35.36
CA LYS A 220 -0.95 -6.41 33.97
C LYS A 220 -1.34 -4.94 33.80
N ILE A 221 -1.55 -4.20 34.90
CA ILE A 221 -1.85 -2.78 34.87
C ILE A 221 -0.58 -2.00 34.51
N ILE A 222 -0.67 -1.11 33.50
CA ILE A 222 0.47 -0.34 32.98
C ILE A 222 0.60 0.97 33.76
N LEU A 223 0.93 0.84 35.03
CA LEU A 223 1.21 1.93 35.95
C LEU A 223 2.31 1.49 36.94
N PRO A 224 3.12 2.42 37.47
CA PRO A 224 4.05 2.09 38.56
C PRO A 224 3.29 1.57 39.80
N PRO A 225 3.81 0.57 40.50
CA PRO A 225 5.13 -0.10 40.29
C PRO A 225 5.10 -1.29 39.30
N SER A 226 3.93 -1.67 38.79
CA SER A 226 3.77 -2.88 37.95
C SER A 226 4.62 -2.80 36.65
N THR A 227 4.79 -1.63 36.07
CA THR A 227 5.60 -1.45 34.86
C THR A 227 7.04 -1.87 35.01
N TYR A 228 7.66 -1.66 36.17
CA TYR A 228 9.02 -2.16 36.44
C TYR A 228 9.05 -3.68 36.58
N ALA A 229 8.06 -4.27 37.23
CA ALA A 229 7.94 -5.73 37.31
C ALA A 229 7.74 -6.36 35.93
N GLN A 230 6.96 -5.72 35.06
CA GLN A 230 6.73 -6.13 33.67
C GLN A 230 8.02 -6.06 32.83
N GLU A 231 8.87 -5.05 33.03
CA GLU A 231 10.17 -4.97 32.37
C GLU A 231 11.08 -6.14 32.78
N ARG A 232 11.14 -6.45 34.07
CA ARG A 232 11.88 -7.62 34.55
C ARG A 232 11.33 -8.92 33.98
N GLU A 233 10.02 -9.12 34.00
CA GLU A 233 9.36 -10.30 33.42
C GLU A 233 9.71 -10.50 31.96
N LYS A 234 9.78 -9.42 31.15
CA LYS A 234 10.20 -9.48 29.76
C LYS A 234 11.59 -10.12 29.61
N ILE A 235 12.55 -9.64 30.39
CA ILE A 235 13.94 -10.07 30.28
C ILE A 235 14.17 -11.45 30.92
N GLU A 236 13.63 -11.66 32.13
CA GLU A 236 13.93 -12.86 32.93
C GLU A 236 13.09 -14.09 32.54
N GLN A 237 11.88 -13.87 31.95
CA GLN A 237 10.93 -14.95 31.71
C GLN A 237 10.47 -15.03 30.24
N ARG A 238 9.91 -13.94 29.70
CA ARG A 238 9.27 -13.97 28.37
C ARG A 238 10.27 -14.19 27.25
N PHE A 239 11.39 -13.50 27.28
CA PHE A 239 12.44 -13.63 26.26
C PHE A 239 13.07 -15.03 26.24
N PRO A 240 13.51 -15.63 27.38
CA PRO A 240 13.99 -17.00 27.41
C PRO A 240 12.91 -18.04 27.03
N ALA A 241 11.65 -17.80 27.39
CA ALA A 241 10.56 -18.69 27.01
C ALA A 241 10.35 -18.70 25.48
N ALA A 242 10.43 -17.54 24.84
CA ALA A 242 10.37 -17.46 23.38
C ALA A 242 11.53 -18.20 22.71
N GLN A 243 12.76 -18.00 23.16
CA GLN A 243 13.93 -18.67 22.61
C GLN A 243 13.83 -20.20 22.74
N ARG A 244 13.39 -20.70 23.91
CA ARG A 244 13.15 -22.15 24.12
C ARG A 244 12.08 -22.68 23.17
N PHE A 245 10.94 -21.99 23.03
CA PHE A 245 9.86 -22.41 22.15
C PHE A 245 10.32 -22.48 20.68
N ILE A 246 11.06 -21.45 20.20
CA ILE A 246 11.61 -21.41 18.85
C ILE A 246 12.52 -22.60 18.59
N ALA A 247 13.41 -22.90 19.54
CA ALA A 247 14.38 -24.01 19.43
C ALA A 247 13.68 -25.38 19.48
N GLU A 248 12.76 -25.59 20.45
CA GLU A 248 12.04 -26.85 20.64
C GLU A 248 11.11 -27.18 19.48
N ARG A 249 10.45 -26.16 18.91
CA ARG A 249 9.57 -26.30 17.75
C ARG A 249 10.30 -26.26 16.41
N GLN A 250 11.61 -26.00 16.43
CA GLN A 250 12.46 -25.90 15.24
C GLN A 250 11.85 -24.93 14.20
N LEU A 251 11.51 -23.72 14.65
CA LEU A 251 10.85 -22.74 13.78
C LEU A 251 11.79 -22.21 12.69
N ASN A 252 13.10 -22.23 12.91
CA ASN A 252 14.10 -21.91 11.90
C ASN A 252 14.60 -23.19 11.22
N ASP A 253 14.92 -23.10 9.92
CA ASP A 253 15.36 -24.26 9.15
C ASP A 253 16.88 -24.27 8.99
N THR A 254 17.48 -25.45 9.05
CA THR A 254 18.86 -25.68 8.64
C THR A 254 18.88 -26.65 7.47
N ILE A 255 19.42 -26.21 6.34
CA ILE A 255 19.57 -27.00 5.12
C ILE A 255 21.03 -27.37 4.98
N ALA A 256 21.33 -28.66 4.88
CA ALA A 256 22.69 -29.15 4.70
C ALA A 256 23.26 -28.71 3.33
N GLY A 257 24.58 -28.61 3.26
CA GLY A 257 25.33 -28.35 2.03
C GLY A 257 26.60 -29.14 1.95
N GLU A 258 27.22 -29.19 0.78
CA GLU A 258 28.44 -29.94 0.52
C GLU A 258 29.69 -29.25 1.12
N VAL A 259 29.69 -27.89 1.15
CA VAL A 259 30.82 -27.08 1.61
C VAL A 259 30.64 -26.77 3.10
N GLY A 260 31.15 -27.65 3.98
CA GLY A 260 30.86 -27.58 5.41
C GLY A 260 31.51 -26.41 6.16
N ASP A 261 32.57 -25.82 5.63
CA ASP A 261 33.34 -24.74 6.27
C ASP A 261 32.84 -23.32 5.91
N LEU A 262 31.78 -23.21 5.11
CA LEU A 262 31.08 -21.98 4.80
C LEU A 262 29.59 -22.13 5.12
N GLY A 263 28.86 -21.01 5.12
CA GLY A 263 27.42 -21.02 5.29
C GLY A 263 26.76 -19.71 4.85
N ILE A 264 25.46 -19.77 4.67
CA ILE A 264 24.62 -18.59 4.44
C ILE A 264 23.50 -18.59 5.47
N VAL A 265 23.38 -17.49 6.20
CA VAL A 265 22.21 -17.20 7.04
C VAL A 265 21.34 -16.20 6.30
N LEU A 266 20.04 -16.41 6.28
CA LEU A 266 19.12 -15.55 5.55
C LEU A 266 17.78 -15.39 6.26
N GLN A 267 17.14 -14.25 6.06
CA GLN A 267 15.75 -14.05 6.46
C GLN A 267 14.82 -14.96 5.65
N GLY A 268 13.85 -15.59 6.31
CA GLY A 268 12.95 -16.56 5.66
C GLY A 268 12.24 -16.01 4.42
N GLY A 269 11.76 -14.77 4.50
CA GLY A 269 11.09 -14.11 3.38
C GLY A 269 11.96 -13.91 2.13
N LEU A 270 13.28 -14.04 2.23
CA LEU A 270 14.22 -13.97 1.10
C LEU A 270 14.58 -15.34 0.50
N TYR A 271 14.12 -16.44 1.10
CA TYR A 271 14.53 -17.80 0.72
C TYR A 271 14.47 -18.07 -0.78
N ASN A 272 13.35 -17.78 -1.41
CA ASN A 272 13.17 -18.04 -2.84
C ASN A 272 14.13 -17.23 -3.74
N HIS A 273 14.48 -16.01 -3.32
CA HIS A 273 15.41 -15.16 -4.06
C HIS A 273 16.86 -15.64 -3.89
N VAL A 274 17.24 -16.03 -2.67
CA VAL A 274 18.57 -16.60 -2.39
C VAL A 274 18.76 -17.91 -3.13
N LEU A 275 17.76 -18.80 -3.07
CA LEU A 275 17.82 -20.08 -3.79
C LEU A 275 17.97 -19.87 -5.32
N ARG A 276 17.20 -18.93 -5.89
CA ARG A 276 17.31 -18.60 -7.31
C ARG A 276 18.68 -17.97 -7.65
N ALA A 277 19.21 -17.13 -6.79
CA ALA A 277 20.56 -16.57 -6.97
C ALA A 277 21.64 -17.66 -6.93
N LEU A 278 21.55 -18.61 -5.99
CA LEU A 278 22.44 -19.77 -5.90
C LEU A 278 22.30 -20.69 -7.12
N GLU A 279 21.07 -20.91 -7.63
CA GLU A 279 20.84 -21.68 -8.85
C GLU A 279 21.53 -21.03 -10.06
N LEU A 280 21.42 -19.69 -10.21
CA LEU A 280 22.10 -18.95 -11.28
C LEU A 280 23.63 -18.93 -11.14
N LEU A 281 24.14 -19.23 -9.95
CA LEU A 281 25.57 -19.40 -9.66
C LEU A 281 26.02 -20.88 -9.72
N ASP A 282 25.17 -21.81 -10.19
CA ASP A 282 25.38 -23.26 -10.20
C ASP A 282 25.70 -23.85 -8.78
N CYS A 283 25.22 -23.18 -7.74
CA CYS A 283 25.41 -23.57 -6.35
C CYS A 283 24.15 -24.16 -5.69
N ALA A 284 23.04 -24.23 -6.40
CA ALA A 284 21.81 -24.90 -5.96
C ALA A 284 21.05 -25.48 -7.15
N ASP A 285 20.09 -26.35 -6.85
CA ASP A 285 19.10 -26.81 -7.82
C ASP A 285 17.72 -26.18 -7.56
N SER A 286 16.80 -26.37 -8.49
CA SER A 286 15.41 -25.86 -8.40
C SER A 286 14.56 -26.59 -7.35
N PHE A 287 15.06 -27.66 -6.73
CA PHE A 287 14.37 -28.43 -5.69
C PHE A 287 14.80 -28.03 -4.25
N GLY A 288 15.73 -27.08 -4.14
CA GLY A 288 16.16 -26.55 -2.85
C GLY A 288 17.43 -27.17 -2.29
N SER A 289 18.10 -28.10 -3.01
CA SER A 289 19.42 -28.57 -2.62
C SER A 289 20.46 -27.48 -2.86
N SER A 290 21.32 -27.21 -1.90
CA SER A 290 22.37 -26.20 -1.99
C SER A 290 23.75 -26.77 -1.70
N LYS A 291 24.76 -26.32 -2.46
CA LYS A 291 26.15 -26.66 -2.17
C LYS A 291 26.65 -26.01 -0.86
N LEU A 292 26.14 -24.83 -0.55
CA LEU A 292 26.41 -24.12 0.69
C LEU A 292 25.32 -24.42 1.72
N PRO A 293 25.68 -24.77 2.99
CA PRO A 293 24.68 -24.89 4.04
C PRO A 293 23.91 -23.58 4.25
N LEU A 294 22.59 -23.70 4.44
CA LEU A 294 21.72 -22.55 4.68
C LEU A 294 21.11 -22.62 6.09
N TYR A 295 21.08 -21.49 6.78
CA TYR A 295 20.28 -21.31 7.99
C TYR A 295 19.23 -20.24 7.73
N VAL A 296 17.97 -20.65 7.70
CA VAL A 296 16.84 -19.83 7.32
C VAL A 296 16.13 -19.35 8.58
N LEU A 297 16.17 -18.05 8.81
CA LEU A 297 15.52 -17.40 9.94
C LEU A 297 14.06 -17.14 9.62
N ASN A 298 13.17 -18.09 9.92
CA ASN A 298 11.71 -17.85 9.91
C ASN A 298 11.28 -17.02 11.13
N VAL A 299 12.12 -17.00 12.18
CA VAL A 299 12.02 -16.07 13.30
C VAL A 299 13.28 -15.20 13.30
N THR A 300 13.12 -13.94 12.98
CA THR A 300 14.24 -12.98 12.91
C THR A 300 14.49 -12.26 14.23
N TYR A 301 13.54 -12.29 15.16
CA TYR A 301 13.68 -11.78 16.53
C TYR A 301 12.71 -12.49 17.49
N PRO A 302 13.20 -13.01 18.64
CA PRO A 302 14.58 -13.00 19.09
C PRO A 302 15.45 -14.03 18.35
N LEU A 303 16.75 -13.79 18.28
CA LEU A 303 17.70 -14.80 17.82
C LEU A 303 17.90 -15.88 18.91
N VAL A 304 18.11 -17.12 18.48
CA VAL A 304 18.41 -18.27 19.37
C VAL A 304 19.91 -18.51 19.37
N PRO A 305 20.64 -18.16 20.46
CA PRO A 305 22.10 -18.26 20.49
C PRO A 305 22.65 -19.65 20.17
N GLU A 306 22.01 -20.71 20.68
CA GLU A 306 22.42 -22.09 20.49
C GLU A 306 22.37 -22.53 19.03
N GLU A 307 21.39 -22.07 18.28
CA GLU A 307 21.26 -22.34 16.83
C GLU A 307 22.37 -21.64 16.04
N TRP A 308 22.64 -20.38 16.35
CA TRP A 308 23.71 -19.61 15.72
C TRP A 308 25.10 -20.24 16.01
N VAL A 309 25.37 -20.59 17.27
CA VAL A 309 26.61 -21.25 17.66
C VAL A 309 26.75 -22.58 16.93
N ARG A 310 25.74 -23.43 16.94
CA ARG A 310 25.72 -24.70 16.23
C ARG A 310 25.99 -24.56 14.75
N PHE A 311 25.30 -23.61 14.07
CA PHE A 311 25.46 -23.40 12.64
C PHE A 311 26.82 -22.83 12.26
N CYS A 312 27.35 -21.87 13.04
CA CYS A 312 28.61 -21.19 12.75
C CYS A 312 29.86 -21.94 13.23
N SER A 313 29.74 -22.89 14.15
CA SER A 313 30.88 -23.66 14.65
C SER A 313 31.58 -24.44 13.54
N GLY A 314 32.91 -24.33 13.48
CA GLY A 314 33.71 -24.97 12.46
C GLY A 314 33.72 -24.32 11.09
N LYS A 315 33.01 -23.22 10.93
CA LYS A 315 33.00 -22.45 9.67
C LYS A 315 34.06 -21.37 9.67
N ARG A 316 34.68 -21.15 8.51
CA ARG A 316 35.61 -20.04 8.28
C ARG A 316 34.86 -18.72 8.09
N ALA A 317 33.79 -18.75 7.28
CA ALA A 317 32.97 -17.58 7.00
C ALA A 317 31.50 -17.95 6.82
N VAL A 318 30.63 -17.02 7.20
CA VAL A 318 29.16 -17.11 7.04
C VAL A 318 28.66 -15.81 6.46
N LEU A 319 27.96 -15.88 5.33
CA LEU A 319 27.27 -14.75 4.74
C LEU A 319 25.92 -14.53 5.44
N VAL A 320 25.69 -13.33 5.93
CA VAL A 320 24.40 -12.93 6.52
C VAL A 320 23.60 -12.12 5.47
N VAL A 321 22.53 -12.71 4.96
CA VAL A 321 21.62 -12.08 4.00
C VAL A 321 20.49 -11.42 4.76
N GLU A 322 20.72 -10.19 5.15
CA GLU A 322 19.76 -9.33 5.85
C GLU A 322 19.40 -8.13 4.97
N GLU A 323 18.12 -8.04 4.56
CA GLU A 323 17.62 -6.94 3.75
C GLU A 323 17.29 -5.73 4.62
N GLY A 324 17.73 -4.56 4.17
CA GLY A 324 17.50 -3.30 4.86
C GLY A 324 18.68 -2.84 5.71
N GLN A 325 18.48 -1.73 6.39
CA GLN A 325 19.45 -1.05 7.23
C GLN A 325 18.79 -0.63 8.56
N PRO A 326 19.51 -0.56 9.67
CA PRO A 326 20.88 -1.09 9.88
C PRO A 326 20.92 -2.63 9.87
N GLU A 327 22.14 -3.18 9.93
CA GLU A 327 22.44 -4.61 9.99
C GLU A 327 22.24 -5.20 11.41
N PHE A 328 21.02 -5.19 11.90
CA PHE A 328 20.67 -5.61 13.27
C PHE A 328 20.93 -7.09 13.55
N ILE A 329 20.61 -7.97 12.58
CA ILE A 329 20.81 -9.41 12.72
C ILE A 329 22.31 -9.73 12.73
N GLU A 330 23.08 -9.13 11.81
CA GLU A 330 24.53 -9.30 11.76
C GLU A 330 25.22 -8.83 13.04
N GLN A 331 24.84 -7.65 13.57
CA GLN A 331 25.36 -7.13 14.83
C GLN A 331 25.02 -8.03 16.01
N ALA A 332 23.77 -8.48 16.15
CA ALA A 332 23.33 -9.35 17.23
C ALA A 332 24.02 -10.73 17.14
N ALA A 333 24.16 -11.29 15.95
CA ALA A 333 24.85 -12.54 15.70
C ALA A 333 26.35 -12.42 16.03
N SER A 334 27.00 -11.33 15.64
CA SER A 334 28.41 -11.06 15.99
C SER A 334 28.62 -11.05 17.50
N GLN A 335 27.69 -10.43 18.26
CA GLN A 335 27.72 -10.45 19.72
C GLN A 335 27.58 -11.88 20.29
N ILE A 336 26.65 -12.68 19.74
CA ILE A 336 26.43 -14.06 20.14
C ILE A 336 27.70 -14.86 19.92
N LEU A 337 28.27 -14.85 18.71
CA LEU A 337 29.47 -15.63 18.38
C LEU A 337 30.67 -15.23 19.25
N ARG A 338 30.84 -13.92 19.50
CA ARG A 338 31.89 -13.42 20.36
C ARG A 338 31.77 -13.93 21.80
N LYS A 339 30.56 -13.92 22.38
CA LYS A 339 30.28 -14.40 23.73
C LYS A 339 30.58 -15.92 23.88
N HIS A 340 30.33 -16.66 22.82
CA HIS A 340 30.52 -18.13 22.80
C HIS A 340 31.85 -18.57 22.19
N ASN A 341 32.78 -17.65 21.93
CA ASN A 341 34.12 -17.93 21.38
C ASN A 341 34.10 -18.69 20.04
N VAL A 342 33.11 -18.43 19.19
CA VAL A 342 33.02 -18.96 17.82
C VAL A 342 33.81 -18.04 16.89
N SER A 343 34.77 -18.62 16.14
CA SER A 343 35.72 -17.87 15.31
C SER A 343 35.24 -17.60 13.88
N ALA A 344 34.07 -18.05 13.50
CA ALA A 344 33.52 -17.82 12.17
C ALA A 344 33.46 -16.32 11.86
N GLN A 345 33.92 -15.90 10.68
CA GLN A 345 33.80 -14.54 10.23
C GLN A 345 32.39 -14.34 9.67
N LEU A 346 31.65 -13.42 10.25
CA LEU A 346 30.38 -12.96 9.64
C LEU A 346 30.68 -11.92 8.54
N VAL A 347 30.02 -12.07 7.42
CA VAL A 347 30.10 -11.20 6.24
C VAL A 347 28.68 -10.90 5.80
N GLY A 348 28.29 -9.65 5.79
CA GLY A 348 26.91 -9.26 5.44
C GLY A 348 26.89 -8.10 4.48
N LYS A 349 27.04 -6.91 5.01
CA LYS A 349 26.95 -5.68 4.21
C LYS A 349 28.22 -5.33 3.43
N ASP A 350 29.26 -6.11 3.51
CA ASP A 350 30.43 -5.93 2.63
C ASP A 350 30.12 -6.25 1.16
N PRO A 351 29.60 -7.49 0.82
CA PRO A 351 29.21 -7.84 -0.54
C PRO A 351 27.76 -7.49 -0.87
N LEU A 352 26.93 -7.19 0.12
CA LEU A 352 25.51 -6.85 -0.07
C LEU A 352 25.27 -5.38 0.25
N PRO A 353 24.45 -4.67 -0.55
CA PRO A 353 24.21 -3.24 -0.32
C PRO A 353 23.49 -3.00 1.02
N MET A 354 23.82 -1.86 1.65
CA MET A 354 23.19 -1.45 2.91
C MET A 354 21.72 -1.12 2.76
N ASN A 355 21.27 -0.68 1.58
CA ASN A 355 19.91 -0.20 1.32
C ASN A 355 19.33 -0.85 0.06
N GLY A 356 18.03 -0.62 -0.18
CA GLY A 356 17.31 -1.13 -1.33
C GLY A 356 16.76 -2.54 -1.15
N GLU A 357 16.00 -2.98 -2.16
CA GLU A 357 15.41 -4.32 -2.21
C GLU A 357 16.45 -5.36 -2.64
N TYR A 358 16.47 -6.50 -1.96
CA TYR A 358 17.33 -7.62 -2.34
C TYR A 358 16.67 -8.46 -3.43
N THR A 359 16.76 -7.97 -4.66
CA THR A 359 16.35 -8.71 -5.86
C THR A 359 17.29 -9.89 -6.11
N VAL A 360 16.88 -10.80 -6.99
CA VAL A 360 17.72 -11.95 -7.39
C VAL A 360 19.08 -11.49 -7.95
N ASP A 361 19.12 -10.39 -8.72
CA ASP A 361 20.38 -9.87 -9.30
C ASP A 361 21.32 -9.30 -8.24
N VAL A 362 20.77 -8.55 -7.27
CA VAL A 362 21.54 -8.04 -6.11
C VAL A 362 22.15 -9.21 -5.32
N LEU A 363 21.33 -10.20 -5.02
CA LEU A 363 21.78 -11.40 -4.29
C LEU A 363 22.78 -12.22 -5.10
N ARG A 364 22.56 -12.40 -6.39
CA ARG A 364 23.50 -13.11 -7.27
C ARG A 364 24.87 -12.44 -7.27
N THR A 365 24.92 -11.12 -7.32
CA THR A 365 26.16 -10.35 -7.25
C THR A 365 26.85 -10.53 -5.91
N GLY A 366 26.18 -10.25 -4.78
CA GLY A 366 26.78 -10.33 -3.44
C GLY A 366 27.16 -11.74 -3.02
N ILE A 367 26.30 -12.74 -3.30
CA ILE A 367 26.63 -14.16 -3.06
C ILE A 367 27.79 -14.59 -3.96
N GLY A 368 27.82 -14.13 -5.23
CA GLY A 368 28.92 -14.40 -6.15
C GLY A 368 30.27 -13.84 -5.67
N GLU A 369 30.28 -12.64 -5.08
CA GLU A 369 31.47 -12.06 -4.46
C GLU A 369 31.91 -12.84 -3.23
N PHE A 370 30.98 -13.24 -2.38
CA PHE A 370 31.26 -14.12 -1.23
C PHE A 370 31.89 -15.44 -1.67
N ILE A 371 31.31 -16.12 -2.68
CA ILE A 371 31.85 -17.35 -3.24
C ILE A 371 33.24 -17.12 -3.85
N ALA A 372 33.43 -16.07 -4.60
CA ALA A 372 34.71 -15.74 -5.22
C ALA A 372 35.82 -15.55 -4.17
N ARG A 373 35.50 -14.95 -3.04
CA ARG A 373 36.44 -14.71 -1.95
C ARG A 373 36.75 -15.97 -1.12
N TRP A 374 35.74 -16.76 -0.79
CA TRP A 374 35.84 -17.81 0.19
C TRP A 374 35.85 -19.24 -0.38
N ALA A 375 35.31 -19.45 -1.59
CA ALA A 375 35.23 -20.74 -2.29
C ALA A 375 35.43 -20.60 -3.80
N PRO A 376 36.57 -20.06 -4.28
CA PRO A 376 36.79 -19.81 -5.71
C PRO A 376 36.66 -21.08 -6.57
N GLN A 377 36.93 -22.24 -6.03
CA GLN A 377 36.80 -23.55 -6.68
C GLN A 377 35.36 -23.88 -7.11
N LEU A 378 34.34 -23.29 -6.45
CA LEU A 378 32.96 -23.49 -6.87
C LEU A 378 32.64 -22.73 -8.17
N ARG A 379 33.32 -21.62 -8.43
CA ARG A 379 33.17 -20.78 -9.61
C ARG A 379 33.81 -21.39 -10.85
N GLU A 380 34.94 -22.08 -10.68
CA GLU A 380 35.65 -22.74 -11.79
C GLU A 380 34.84 -23.89 -12.41
N ARG A 381 34.01 -24.58 -11.59
CA ARG A 381 33.13 -25.64 -12.04
C ARG A 381 31.87 -25.15 -12.77
N ALA A 382 31.49 -23.91 -12.54
CA ALA A 382 30.29 -23.28 -13.16
C ALA A 382 30.50 -22.86 -14.62
N GLY A 383 31.73 -22.83 -15.11
CA GLY A 383 32.09 -22.39 -16.48
C GLY A 383 31.63 -23.26 -17.66
N SER A 384 30.84 -24.32 -17.41
CA SER A 384 30.46 -25.33 -18.42
C SER A 384 29.00 -25.25 -18.90
N ARG A 385 28.13 -24.52 -18.22
CA ARG A 385 26.78 -24.24 -18.76
C ARG A 385 26.84 -23.00 -19.62
N ALA A 386 26.70 -23.17 -20.94
CA ALA A 386 26.56 -22.07 -21.87
C ALA A 386 25.50 -21.11 -21.32
N GLN A 387 25.95 -19.96 -20.83
CA GLN A 387 25.07 -18.84 -20.60
C GLN A 387 24.40 -18.58 -21.96
N ILE A 388 23.09 -18.82 -22.05
CA ILE A 388 22.33 -18.22 -23.12
C ILE A 388 22.42 -16.72 -22.80
N GLU A 389 23.44 -16.07 -23.35
CA GLU A 389 23.49 -14.64 -23.46
C GLU A 389 22.33 -14.24 -24.37
N LEU A 390 21.16 -14.10 -23.79
CA LEU A 390 20.17 -13.24 -24.40
C LEU A 390 20.89 -11.89 -24.56
N PRO A 391 20.92 -11.32 -25.76
CA PRO A 391 21.53 -10.01 -25.95
C PRO A 391 20.78 -9.03 -25.05
N LEU A 392 21.32 -8.80 -23.86
CA LEU A 392 20.79 -7.80 -22.93
C LEU A 392 20.98 -6.46 -23.63
N VAL A 393 19.88 -5.89 -24.08
CA VAL A 393 19.88 -4.51 -24.53
C VAL A 393 20.43 -3.70 -23.35
N PRO A 394 21.53 -2.97 -23.49
CA PRO A 394 22.09 -2.18 -22.40
C PRO A 394 20.99 -1.36 -21.73
N ALA A 395 20.96 -1.31 -20.41
CA ALA A 395 19.92 -0.62 -19.65
C ALA A 395 19.71 0.83 -20.12
N GLU A 396 20.79 1.50 -20.51
CA GLU A 396 20.77 2.85 -21.12
C GLU A 396 20.00 2.91 -22.43
N ARG A 397 20.18 1.89 -23.30
CA ARG A 397 19.47 1.80 -24.57
C ARG A 397 18.00 1.43 -24.35
N LEU A 398 17.71 0.59 -23.36
CA LEU A 398 16.35 0.26 -22.97
C LEU A 398 15.63 1.48 -22.38
N ALA A 399 16.30 2.26 -21.52
CA ALA A 399 15.78 3.49 -20.95
C ALA A 399 15.48 4.56 -22.01
N ALA A 400 16.29 4.62 -23.08
CA ALA A 400 16.02 5.51 -24.21
C ALA A 400 14.80 5.08 -25.05
N LEU A 401 14.56 3.76 -25.17
CA LEU A 401 13.42 3.20 -25.92
C LEU A 401 12.13 3.20 -25.08
N VAL A 402 12.25 3.00 -23.78
CA VAL A 402 11.13 2.95 -22.83
C VAL A 402 11.36 3.99 -21.74
N PRO A 403 10.99 5.26 -21.99
CA PRO A 403 11.16 6.30 -20.99
C PRO A 403 10.37 5.96 -19.71
N PRO A 404 10.92 6.30 -18.53
CA PRO A 404 10.26 6.04 -17.25
C PRO A 404 8.91 6.76 -17.21
N ARG A 405 7.89 6.04 -16.73
CA ARG A 405 6.57 6.61 -16.48
C ARG A 405 6.49 7.06 -15.03
N PRO A 406 6.52 8.37 -14.75
CA PRO A 406 6.34 8.85 -13.40
C PRO A 406 4.98 8.46 -12.85
N SER A 407 4.92 8.16 -11.57
CA SER A 407 3.66 7.97 -10.86
C SER A 407 2.77 9.21 -11.01
N GLY A 408 1.47 9.01 -11.14
CA GLY A 408 0.55 10.12 -11.38
C GLY A 408 -0.89 9.77 -11.10
N LEU A 409 -1.76 10.78 -11.21
CA LEU A 409 -3.19 10.63 -10.99
C LEU A 409 -3.88 9.88 -12.15
N CYS A 410 -4.83 9.01 -11.82
CA CYS A 410 -5.56 8.17 -12.78
C CYS A 410 -6.30 8.98 -13.86
N THR A 411 -6.64 8.31 -14.99
CA THR A 411 -7.54 8.86 -16.00
C THR A 411 -8.91 9.15 -15.39
N GLY A 412 -9.39 10.38 -15.54
CA GLY A 412 -10.66 10.81 -14.95
C GLY A 412 -10.64 11.05 -13.44
N CYS A 413 -9.47 11.08 -12.80
CA CYS A 413 -9.34 11.34 -11.37
C CYS A 413 -9.96 12.70 -10.99
N PRO A 414 -10.81 12.76 -9.96
CA PRO A 414 -11.45 14.02 -9.53
C PRO A 414 -10.46 15.02 -8.90
N GLU A 415 -9.29 14.58 -8.50
CA GLU A 415 -8.27 15.44 -7.91
C GLU A 415 -7.56 16.32 -8.95
N ARG A 416 -7.45 15.84 -10.20
CA ARG A 416 -6.76 16.58 -11.27
C ARG A 416 -7.36 17.95 -11.56
N PRO A 417 -8.68 18.10 -11.76
CA PRO A 417 -9.26 19.43 -11.99
C PRO A 417 -9.03 20.38 -10.83
N PHE A 418 -9.04 19.87 -9.59
CA PHE A 418 -8.74 20.67 -8.42
C PHE A 418 -7.29 21.22 -8.47
N PHE A 419 -6.31 20.36 -8.73
CA PHE A 419 -4.91 20.78 -8.87
C PHE A 419 -4.69 21.67 -10.10
N SER A 420 -5.42 21.46 -11.18
CA SER A 420 -5.39 22.36 -12.34
C SER A 420 -5.89 23.76 -11.95
N ALA A 421 -6.97 23.86 -11.18
CA ALA A 421 -7.48 25.13 -10.66
C ALA A 421 -6.44 25.82 -9.74
N MET A 422 -5.81 25.07 -8.84
CA MET A 422 -4.74 25.61 -7.99
C MET A 422 -3.57 26.12 -8.83
N LYS A 423 -3.18 25.42 -9.89
CA LYS A 423 -2.10 25.84 -10.77
C LYS A 423 -2.41 27.13 -11.54
N LEU A 424 -3.65 27.28 -11.96
CA LEU A 424 -4.12 28.53 -12.56
C LEU A 424 -4.10 29.67 -11.53
N LEU A 425 -4.55 29.41 -10.32
CA LEU A 425 -4.56 30.40 -9.24
C LEU A 425 -3.13 30.86 -8.88
N GLN A 426 -2.14 29.95 -8.84
CA GLN A 426 -0.75 30.32 -8.60
C GLN A 426 -0.14 31.24 -9.68
N ARG A 427 -0.67 31.26 -10.90
CA ARG A 427 -0.28 32.24 -11.91
C ARG A 427 -0.72 33.66 -11.53
N GLU A 428 -1.81 33.77 -10.77
CA GLU A 428 -2.35 35.07 -10.35
C GLU A 428 -1.73 35.53 -9.01
N THR A 429 -1.58 34.61 -8.06
CA THR A 429 -1.20 34.92 -6.66
C THR A 429 0.27 34.67 -6.35
N GLY A 430 1.01 34.04 -7.27
CA GLY A 430 2.32 33.48 -7.02
C GLY A 430 2.27 32.16 -6.25
N ALA A 431 3.44 31.57 -6.03
CA ALA A 431 3.56 30.27 -5.35
C ALA A 431 2.92 30.26 -3.96
N LEU A 432 2.24 29.16 -3.63
CA LEU A 432 1.64 28.88 -2.32
C LEU A 432 2.49 27.85 -1.59
N HIS A 433 2.62 27.99 -0.28
CA HIS A 433 3.12 26.90 0.57
C HIS A 433 2.03 25.86 0.77
N ILE A 434 2.31 24.61 0.36
CA ILE A 434 1.36 23.51 0.40
C ILE A 434 1.95 22.34 1.18
N SER A 435 1.29 21.96 2.28
CA SER A 435 1.59 20.75 3.05
C SER A 435 0.53 19.68 2.76
N ALA A 436 0.96 18.50 2.37
CA ALA A 436 0.08 17.37 2.07
C ALA A 436 0.20 16.26 3.12
N ASP A 437 -0.84 15.44 3.23
CA ASP A 437 -0.73 14.14 3.87
C ASP A 437 -0.47 13.04 2.82
N ILE A 438 -0.51 11.78 3.25
CA ILE A 438 -0.30 10.61 2.38
C ILE A 438 -1.62 10.22 1.72
N GLY A 439 -1.65 10.21 0.40
CA GLY A 439 -2.84 9.84 -0.39
C GLY A 439 -2.59 9.99 -1.89
N CYS A 440 -3.64 9.80 -2.71
CA CYS A 440 -3.52 10.00 -4.16
C CYS A 440 -3.09 11.44 -4.51
N HIS A 441 -3.53 12.43 -3.75
CA HIS A 441 -3.18 13.84 -3.94
C HIS A 441 -1.67 14.10 -3.77
N SER A 442 -0.91 13.25 -3.08
CA SER A 442 0.54 13.40 -2.99
C SER A 442 1.24 13.28 -4.35
N PHE A 443 0.63 12.62 -5.35
CA PHE A 443 1.16 12.65 -6.72
C PHE A 443 1.12 14.04 -7.37
N ALA A 444 0.39 15.00 -6.83
CA ALA A 444 0.43 16.37 -7.31
C ALA A 444 1.74 17.11 -6.96
N THR A 445 2.57 16.57 -6.08
CA THR A 445 3.93 17.07 -5.83
C THR A 445 4.85 16.82 -7.02
N LEU A 446 4.51 15.86 -7.87
CA LEU A 446 5.24 15.51 -9.08
C LEU A 446 4.75 16.30 -10.31
N PRO A 447 5.53 16.33 -11.41
CA PRO A 447 5.06 16.89 -12.67
C PRO A 447 3.74 16.23 -13.14
N PRO A 448 2.83 16.96 -13.80
CA PRO A 448 2.98 18.35 -14.25
C PRO A 448 2.52 19.39 -13.23
N PHE A 449 2.00 18.97 -12.06
CA PHE A 449 1.45 19.90 -11.08
C PHE A 449 2.53 20.63 -10.28
N ASN A 450 3.53 19.91 -9.76
CA ASN A 450 4.60 20.43 -8.90
C ASN A 450 4.04 21.24 -7.72
N MET A 451 3.04 20.65 -7.02
CA MET A 451 2.34 21.26 -5.89
C MET A 451 2.53 20.43 -4.64
N GLY A 452 3.18 21.00 -3.65
CA GLY A 452 3.47 20.37 -2.37
C GLY A 452 4.91 20.61 -1.97
N ASN A 453 5.08 21.21 -0.80
CA ASN A 453 6.38 21.49 -0.22
C ASN A 453 6.79 20.40 0.78
N SER A 454 5.81 19.70 1.34
CA SER A 454 6.02 18.59 2.25
C SER A 454 4.89 17.57 2.17
N ILE A 455 5.21 16.31 2.49
CA ILE A 455 4.25 15.22 2.69
C ILE A 455 4.52 14.66 4.09
N MET A 456 3.55 14.80 4.99
CA MET A 456 3.68 14.38 6.38
C MET A 456 2.55 13.44 6.75
N GLY A 457 2.83 12.31 7.34
CA GLY A 457 1.95 11.31 7.94
C GLY A 457 0.47 11.30 7.51
N TYR A 458 -0.18 10.18 7.54
CA TYR A 458 -1.56 10.02 7.08
C TYR A 458 -2.54 10.83 7.94
N GLY A 459 -3.24 11.79 7.33
CA GLY A 459 -4.12 12.75 8.00
C GLY A 459 -3.41 13.96 8.65
N LEU A 460 -2.09 14.09 8.51
CA LEU A 460 -1.31 15.15 9.19
C LEU A 460 -0.96 16.35 8.30
N GLY A 461 -1.51 16.45 7.08
CA GLY A 461 -1.23 17.59 6.18
C GLY A 461 -1.49 18.94 6.82
N ALA A 462 -2.63 19.12 7.50
CA ALA A 462 -2.98 20.37 8.19
C ALA A 462 -2.03 20.67 9.36
N ALA A 463 -1.63 19.64 10.12
CA ALA A 463 -0.64 19.81 11.19
C ALA A 463 0.74 20.18 10.62
N GLY A 464 1.11 19.63 9.46
CA GLY A 464 2.35 19.97 8.75
C GLY A 464 2.45 21.43 8.31
N ALA A 465 1.31 22.11 8.08
CA ALA A 465 1.25 23.53 7.75
C ALA A 465 1.23 24.45 8.98
N SER A 466 1.09 23.91 10.19
CA SER A 466 0.80 24.69 11.41
C SER A 466 1.86 25.74 11.75
N ALA A 467 3.12 25.50 11.46
CA ALA A 467 4.21 26.45 11.67
C ALA A 467 4.04 27.76 10.87
N PHE A 468 3.28 27.72 9.79
CA PHE A 468 3.03 28.87 8.92
C PHE A 468 1.67 29.52 9.15
N ALA A 469 0.84 28.95 10.03
CA ALA A 469 -0.57 29.30 10.14
C ALA A 469 -0.83 30.66 10.81
N SER A 470 0.11 31.21 11.56
CA SER A 470 0.02 32.49 12.28
C SER A 470 0.89 33.60 11.69
N GLN A 471 1.70 33.31 10.68
CA GLN A 471 2.58 34.29 10.05
C GLN A 471 1.79 35.18 9.08
N GLY A 472 1.75 36.48 9.32
CA GLY A 472 1.01 37.44 8.52
C GLY A 472 1.39 37.44 7.02
N GLY A 473 0.44 37.69 6.14
CA GLY A 473 0.64 37.74 4.72
C GLY A 473 -0.09 36.66 3.95
N LYS A 474 0.62 35.79 3.24
CA LYS A 474 0.02 34.67 2.48
C LYS A 474 -0.40 33.53 3.41
N ARG A 475 -1.59 32.95 3.18
CA ARG A 475 -2.04 31.77 3.91
C ARG A 475 -1.39 30.51 3.37
N ALA A 476 -0.94 29.65 4.28
CA ALA A 476 -0.54 28.30 3.94
C ALA A 476 -1.76 27.46 3.55
N VAL A 477 -1.56 26.53 2.64
CA VAL A 477 -2.58 25.58 2.20
C VAL A 477 -2.18 24.18 2.66
N SER A 478 -3.11 23.44 3.20
CA SER A 478 -2.91 22.01 3.47
C SER A 478 -3.90 21.19 2.68
N ILE A 479 -3.50 19.97 2.29
CA ILE A 479 -4.33 19.05 1.49
C ILE A 479 -4.31 17.68 2.14
N MET A 480 -5.50 17.08 2.30
CA MET A 480 -5.65 15.72 2.77
C MET A 480 -6.79 15.00 2.03
N GLY A 481 -6.68 13.67 1.95
CA GLY A 481 -7.79 12.84 1.49
C GLY A 481 -8.84 12.60 2.59
N ASP A 482 -10.04 12.17 2.19
CA ASP A 482 -11.11 11.78 3.12
C ASP A 482 -10.73 10.59 4.00
N GLY A 483 -9.93 9.64 3.51
CA GLY A 483 -9.34 8.58 4.33
C GLY A 483 -8.45 9.14 5.43
N GLY A 484 -7.50 10.01 5.09
CA GLY A 484 -6.63 10.69 6.07
C GLY A 484 -7.42 11.56 7.05
N PHE A 485 -8.48 12.22 6.57
CA PHE A 485 -9.37 13.00 7.43
C PHE A 485 -9.99 12.16 8.54
N TRP A 486 -10.56 10.99 8.22
CA TRP A 486 -11.17 10.12 9.22
C TRP A 486 -10.15 9.36 10.08
N HIS A 487 -8.97 9.09 9.56
CA HIS A 487 -7.91 8.41 10.29
C HIS A 487 -7.34 9.26 11.44
N ASN A 488 -6.93 10.48 11.13
CA ASN A 488 -6.26 11.36 12.10
C ASN A 488 -6.55 12.86 11.87
N GLY A 489 -6.94 13.24 10.65
CA GLY A 489 -7.05 14.62 10.21
C GLY A 489 -8.10 15.44 10.94
N LEU A 490 -9.21 14.82 11.36
CA LEU A 490 -10.27 15.53 12.08
C LEU A 490 -9.78 16.11 13.42
N THR A 491 -9.05 15.33 14.19
CA THR A 491 -8.58 15.73 15.53
C THR A 491 -7.23 16.42 15.47
N SER A 492 -6.19 15.75 14.96
CA SER A 492 -4.82 16.25 14.94
C SER A 492 -4.57 17.33 13.89
N GLY A 493 -5.40 17.38 12.83
CA GLY A 493 -5.35 18.43 11.83
C GLY A 493 -6.32 19.58 12.13
N ILE A 494 -7.62 19.35 11.88
CA ILE A 494 -8.66 20.39 11.93
C ILE A 494 -8.92 20.86 13.36
N GLY A 495 -9.09 19.93 14.31
CA GLY A 495 -9.31 20.25 15.73
C GLY A 495 -8.14 21.06 16.31
N ASN A 496 -6.91 20.66 16.00
CA ASN A 496 -5.71 21.39 16.38
C ASN A 496 -5.68 22.81 15.80
N ALA A 497 -6.06 22.99 14.52
CA ALA A 497 -6.13 24.29 13.87
C ALA A 497 -7.16 25.21 14.53
N VAL A 498 -8.32 24.67 14.94
CA VAL A 498 -9.36 25.43 15.67
C VAL A 498 -8.85 25.83 17.05
N PHE A 499 -8.28 24.87 17.79
CA PHE A 499 -7.76 25.11 19.13
C PHE A 499 -6.70 26.21 19.16
N ASN A 500 -5.77 26.20 18.20
CA ASN A 500 -4.68 27.17 18.09
C ASN A 500 -5.02 28.41 17.25
N ARG A 501 -6.29 28.57 16.80
CA ARG A 501 -6.77 29.72 16.02
C ARG A 501 -5.94 29.99 14.77
N HIS A 502 -5.59 28.93 14.02
CA HIS A 502 -4.83 29.05 12.78
C HIS A 502 -5.57 29.90 11.73
N ASP A 503 -4.82 30.64 10.91
CA ASP A 503 -5.36 31.40 9.77
C ASP A 503 -4.89 30.78 8.43
N ASP A 504 -5.16 29.50 8.23
CA ASP A 504 -4.77 28.68 7.10
C ASP A 504 -5.97 28.21 6.26
N VAL A 505 -5.68 27.51 5.17
CA VAL A 505 -6.69 26.89 4.29
C VAL A 505 -6.42 25.39 4.23
N THR A 506 -7.37 24.59 4.68
CA THR A 506 -7.31 23.14 4.58
C THR A 506 -8.26 22.64 3.50
N VAL A 507 -7.76 21.84 2.57
CA VAL A 507 -8.54 21.18 1.52
C VAL A 507 -8.68 19.70 1.87
N ILE A 508 -9.93 19.22 1.90
CA ILE A 508 -10.25 17.81 2.08
C ILE A 508 -10.81 17.29 0.75
N ILE A 509 -10.09 16.35 0.14
CA ILE A 509 -10.56 15.68 -1.08
C ILE A 509 -11.51 14.56 -0.67
N ASP A 510 -12.81 14.78 -0.89
CA ASP A 510 -13.88 13.82 -0.59
C ASP A 510 -14.17 12.98 -1.84
N ASN A 511 -13.41 11.89 -2.00
CA ASN A 511 -13.56 10.97 -3.13
C ASN A 511 -14.35 9.70 -2.77
N GLY A 512 -14.75 9.54 -1.51
CA GLY A 512 -15.62 8.50 -0.97
C GLY A 512 -14.92 7.20 -0.60
N TYR A 513 -13.58 7.12 -0.66
CA TYR A 513 -12.84 5.89 -0.43
C TYR A 513 -11.41 6.16 0.07
N SER A 514 -10.82 5.21 0.79
CA SER A 514 -9.36 5.14 0.94
C SER A 514 -8.76 4.72 -0.40
N ALA A 515 -8.65 5.69 -1.33
CA ALA A 515 -8.39 5.41 -2.74
C ALA A 515 -6.96 4.92 -3.01
N ALA A 516 -5.97 5.46 -2.30
CA ALA A 516 -4.56 5.12 -2.48
C ALA A 516 -4.22 3.68 -2.07
N THR A 517 -5.01 3.07 -1.19
CA THR A 517 -4.82 1.71 -0.67
C THR A 517 -5.64 0.65 -1.41
N GLY A 518 -6.40 1.04 -2.45
CA GLY A 518 -7.20 0.11 -3.27
C GLY A 518 -8.68 0.44 -3.34
N GLY A 519 -9.17 1.42 -2.58
CA GLY A 519 -10.55 1.88 -2.63
C GLY A 519 -11.46 1.28 -1.56
N GLN A 520 -10.92 1.06 -0.37
CA GLN A 520 -11.67 0.56 0.78
C GLN A 520 -12.66 1.60 1.31
N ASP A 521 -13.75 1.11 1.90
CA ASP A 521 -14.78 1.96 2.52
C ASP A 521 -14.23 2.69 3.76
N ILE A 522 -14.64 3.93 3.92
CA ILE A 522 -14.35 4.81 5.05
C ILE A 522 -15.67 5.36 5.62
N PRO A 523 -15.68 6.03 6.78
CA PRO A 523 -16.93 6.52 7.39
C PRO A 523 -17.79 7.42 6.48
N SER A 524 -17.20 8.12 5.51
CA SER A 524 -17.95 8.93 4.52
C SER A 524 -18.33 8.18 3.25
N SER A 525 -17.98 6.92 3.08
CA SER A 525 -18.33 6.11 1.90
C SER A 525 -19.85 6.02 1.73
N ARG A 526 -20.29 6.18 0.47
CA ARG A 526 -21.71 6.13 0.10
C ARG A 526 -22.17 4.72 -0.25
N THR A 527 -21.26 3.74 -0.23
CA THR A 527 -21.56 2.36 -0.59
C THR A 527 -22.40 1.71 0.51
N PRO A 528 -23.55 1.12 0.18
CA PRO A 528 -24.33 0.38 1.17
C PRO A 528 -23.55 -0.83 1.65
N ASN A 529 -23.27 -0.86 2.94
CA ASN A 529 -22.69 -2.01 3.63
C ASN A 529 -23.54 -2.24 4.88
N GLU A 530 -24.24 -3.37 4.93
CA GLU A 530 -25.18 -3.70 6.01
C GLU A 530 -24.49 -3.77 7.39
N ASN A 531 -23.21 -4.04 7.40
CA ASN A 531 -22.41 -4.21 8.61
C ASN A 531 -21.68 -2.93 9.05
N ARG A 532 -21.80 -1.82 8.29
CA ARG A 532 -21.13 -0.56 8.60
C ARG A 532 -22.02 0.63 8.36
N LYS A 533 -21.97 1.59 9.25
CA LYS A 533 -22.65 2.88 9.06
C LYS A 533 -21.74 3.81 8.27
N GLY A 534 -21.94 3.88 6.96
CA GLY A 534 -21.30 4.84 6.08
C GLY A 534 -22.07 6.18 5.98
N ASN A 535 -21.68 6.98 4.99
CA ASN A 535 -22.31 8.27 4.62
C ASN A 535 -22.25 9.35 5.72
N ASN A 536 -21.22 9.33 6.56
CA ASN A 536 -20.97 10.38 7.52
C ASN A 536 -20.48 11.64 6.82
N SER A 537 -21.06 12.77 7.16
CA SER A 537 -20.77 14.05 6.50
C SER A 537 -19.47 14.68 7.03
N ILE A 538 -18.47 14.79 6.18
CA ILE A 538 -17.22 15.53 6.49
C ILE A 538 -17.54 16.99 6.86
N VAL A 539 -18.45 17.66 6.15
CA VAL A 539 -18.86 19.05 6.45
C VAL A 539 -19.43 19.18 7.86
N ARG A 540 -20.28 18.21 8.29
CA ARG A 540 -20.82 18.21 9.67
C ARG A 540 -19.74 17.97 10.72
N ALA A 541 -18.83 17.04 10.47
CA ALA A 541 -17.74 16.75 11.37
C ALA A 541 -16.81 17.97 11.55
N VAL A 542 -16.43 18.62 10.45
CA VAL A 542 -15.59 19.82 10.46
C VAL A 542 -16.29 20.98 11.21
N LYS A 543 -17.59 21.20 10.99
CA LYS A 543 -18.35 22.18 11.76
C LYS A 543 -18.47 21.81 13.22
N GLY A 544 -18.61 20.51 13.53
CA GLY A 544 -18.71 19.98 14.88
C GLY A 544 -17.49 20.27 15.75
N VAL A 545 -16.28 20.30 15.18
CA VAL A 545 -15.05 20.68 15.88
C VAL A 545 -14.81 22.19 15.91
N GLY A 546 -15.73 23.02 15.39
CA GLY A 546 -15.74 24.48 15.58
C GLY A 546 -15.28 25.30 14.37
N VAL A 547 -15.04 24.74 13.21
CA VAL A 547 -14.72 25.51 11.99
C VAL A 547 -15.94 26.30 11.51
N LYS A 548 -15.80 27.62 11.39
CA LYS A 548 -16.87 28.52 10.96
C LYS A 548 -16.91 28.74 9.44
N TRP A 549 -15.74 28.74 8.79
CA TRP A 549 -15.65 28.94 7.35
C TRP A 549 -15.47 27.59 6.66
N VAL A 550 -16.55 27.04 6.09
CA VAL A 550 -16.55 25.76 5.37
C VAL A 550 -17.27 25.94 4.05
N LYS A 551 -16.61 25.56 2.97
CA LYS A 551 -17.17 25.56 1.61
C LYS A 551 -17.08 24.16 1.00
N ARG A 552 -18.03 23.80 0.19
CA ARG A 552 -18.01 22.56 -0.63
C ARG A 552 -17.95 22.92 -2.08
N VAL A 553 -17.10 22.27 -2.85
CA VAL A 553 -16.96 22.43 -4.30
C VAL A 553 -17.02 21.07 -4.96
N HIS A 554 -17.60 21.01 -6.15
CA HIS A 554 -17.50 19.84 -7.00
C HIS A 554 -16.22 19.94 -7.83
N THR A 555 -15.33 18.97 -7.74
CA THR A 555 -13.98 19.08 -8.31
C THR A 555 -13.97 19.29 -9.83
N TYR A 556 -14.97 18.78 -10.55
CA TYR A 556 -15.11 18.99 -12.01
C TYR A 556 -15.66 20.36 -12.39
N ASP A 557 -16.13 21.17 -11.44
CA ASP A 557 -16.47 22.58 -11.65
C ASP A 557 -15.22 23.44 -11.44
N MET A 558 -14.47 23.68 -12.52
CA MET A 558 -13.24 24.44 -12.51
C MET A 558 -13.43 25.90 -12.04
N GLN A 559 -14.49 26.55 -12.51
CA GLN A 559 -14.73 27.95 -12.19
C GLN A 559 -15.19 28.15 -10.75
N GLY A 560 -16.10 27.29 -10.29
CA GLY A 560 -16.52 27.26 -8.88
C GLY A 560 -15.35 26.99 -7.93
N THR A 561 -14.48 26.05 -8.31
CA THR A 561 -13.28 25.74 -7.52
C THR A 561 -12.31 26.92 -7.45
N LEU A 562 -12.01 27.58 -8.56
CA LEU A 562 -11.17 28.79 -8.60
C LEU A 562 -11.75 29.91 -7.73
N LYS A 563 -13.07 30.15 -7.84
CA LYS A 563 -13.75 31.17 -7.03
C LYS A 563 -13.60 30.92 -5.54
N VAL A 564 -13.85 29.68 -5.09
CA VAL A 564 -13.76 29.32 -3.68
C VAL A 564 -12.33 29.35 -3.16
N LEU A 565 -11.37 28.91 -3.96
CA LEU A 565 -9.93 29.01 -3.61
C LEU A 565 -9.48 30.47 -3.44
N ARG A 566 -9.87 31.38 -4.36
CA ARG A 566 -9.58 32.81 -4.21
C ARG A 566 -10.23 33.37 -2.94
N GLU A 567 -11.51 33.05 -2.70
CA GLU A 567 -12.21 33.48 -1.49
C GLU A 567 -11.50 33.01 -0.21
N ALA A 568 -11.07 31.75 -0.15
CA ALA A 568 -10.37 31.19 1.00
C ALA A 568 -9.03 31.92 1.29
N LEU A 569 -8.30 32.29 0.24
CA LEU A 569 -7.02 32.99 0.40
C LEU A 569 -7.16 34.47 0.71
N THR A 570 -8.25 35.12 0.31
CA THR A 570 -8.41 36.57 0.42
C THR A 570 -9.43 37.03 1.46
N THR A 571 -10.29 36.15 1.97
CA THR A 571 -11.31 36.51 2.98
C THR A 571 -10.72 37.22 4.19
N PRO A 572 -11.37 38.27 4.72
CA PRO A 572 -10.94 38.93 5.96
C PRO A 572 -11.19 38.07 7.19
N TYR A 573 -11.94 36.98 7.08
CA TYR A 573 -12.17 36.06 8.19
C TYR A 573 -10.85 35.50 8.72
N ARG A 574 -10.61 35.64 10.01
CA ARG A 574 -9.48 35.03 10.72
C ARG A 574 -9.92 33.73 11.40
N GLY A 575 -9.20 32.68 11.17
CA GLY A 575 -9.50 31.31 11.64
C GLY A 575 -9.32 30.28 10.54
N PRO A 576 -9.33 28.98 10.84
CA PRO A 576 -9.16 27.93 9.85
C PRO A 576 -10.30 27.93 8.84
N LYS A 577 -9.96 27.79 7.57
CA LYS A 577 -10.88 27.67 6.43
C LYS A 577 -10.80 26.28 5.87
N VAL A 578 -11.93 25.64 5.69
CA VAL A 578 -11.98 24.29 5.14
C VAL A 578 -12.75 24.26 3.82
N ILE A 579 -12.13 23.71 2.78
CA ILE A 579 -12.75 23.42 1.50
C ILE A 579 -12.90 21.90 1.38
N VAL A 580 -14.14 21.44 1.23
CA VAL A 580 -14.43 20.02 0.93
C VAL A 580 -14.61 19.91 -0.59
N ALA A 581 -13.62 19.29 -1.24
CA ALA A 581 -13.59 19.09 -2.69
C ALA A 581 -14.17 17.72 -3.03
N ASP A 582 -15.44 17.71 -3.45
CA ASP A 582 -16.25 16.50 -3.67
C ASP A 582 -16.11 15.98 -5.10
N GLY A 583 -15.77 14.70 -5.23
CA GLY A 583 -15.72 14.02 -6.52
C GLY A 583 -15.41 12.53 -6.37
N GLU A 584 -16.31 11.65 -6.83
CA GLU A 584 -16.15 10.19 -6.70
C GLU A 584 -14.85 9.69 -7.32
N CYS A 585 -14.12 8.81 -6.63
CA CYS A 585 -12.94 8.15 -7.16
C CYS A 585 -13.22 7.49 -8.51
N ALA A 586 -12.56 7.98 -9.58
CA ALA A 586 -12.81 7.53 -10.94
C ALA A 586 -12.46 6.05 -11.16
N LEU A 587 -11.47 5.52 -10.48
CA LEU A 587 -11.09 4.12 -10.56
C LEU A 587 -12.20 3.22 -10.01
N ASN A 588 -12.71 3.52 -8.81
CA ASN A 588 -13.82 2.77 -8.20
C ASN A 588 -15.10 2.91 -9.03
N ARG A 589 -15.40 4.10 -9.52
CA ARG A 589 -16.52 4.30 -10.44
C ARG A 589 -16.39 3.42 -11.69
N GLN A 590 -15.21 3.35 -12.30
CA GLN A 590 -14.97 2.52 -13.47
C GLN A 590 -15.10 1.03 -13.17
N ARG A 591 -14.57 0.56 -12.04
CA ARG A 591 -14.70 -0.84 -11.59
C ARG A 591 -16.17 -1.25 -11.44
N ARG A 592 -17.01 -0.35 -10.95
CA ARG A 592 -18.46 -0.55 -10.81
C ARG A 592 -19.20 -0.48 -12.15
N VAL A 593 -18.90 0.50 -12.99
CA VAL A 593 -19.67 0.82 -14.20
C VAL A 593 -19.27 -0.03 -15.40
N ARG A 594 -17.96 -0.30 -15.61
CA ARG A 594 -17.48 -1.04 -16.79
C ARG A 594 -18.09 -2.44 -16.94
N PRO A 595 -18.20 -3.29 -15.89
CA PRO A 595 -18.85 -4.60 -16.03
C PRO A 595 -20.32 -4.49 -16.43
N LEU A 596 -21.05 -3.55 -15.85
CA LEU A 596 -22.47 -3.29 -16.18
C LEU A 596 -22.66 -2.85 -17.64
N MET A 597 -21.80 -1.95 -18.10
CA MET A 597 -21.81 -1.52 -19.49
C MET A 597 -21.45 -2.67 -20.44
N LYS A 598 -20.42 -3.47 -20.11
CA LYS A 598 -20.02 -4.63 -20.90
C LYS A 598 -21.18 -5.64 -21.02
N LYS A 599 -21.83 -5.94 -19.90
CA LYS A 599 -23.01 -6.81 -19.86
C LYS A 599 -24.14 -6.27 -20.73
N ALA A 600 -24.48 -4.99 -20.58
CA ALA A 600 -25.52 -4.34 -21.38
C ALA A 600 -25.21 -4.36 -22.88
N ILE A 601 -23.95 -4.16 -23.28
CA ILE A 601 -23.52 -4.26 -24.68
C ILE A 601 -23.69 -5.70 -25.20
N GLN A 602 -23.29 -6.72 -24.40
CA GLN A 602 -23.44 -8.13 -24.79
C GLN A 602 -24.90 -8.56 -24.89
N GLU A 603 -25.78 -8.00 -24.07
CA GLU A 603 -27.23 -8.21 -24.12
C GLU A 603 -27.93 -7.46 -25.28
N GLY A 604 -27.17 -6.80 -26.15
CA GLY A 604 -27.74 -6.03 -27.27
C GLY A 604 -28.42 -4.71 -26.85
N LYS A 605 -28.29 -4.27 -25.61
CA LYS A 605 -28.86 -3.01 -25.13
C LYS A 605 -28.10 -1.82 -25.69
N ARG A 606 -28.81 -0.74 -25.98
CA ARG A 606 -28.22 0.52 -26.43
C ARG A 606 -27.39 1.16 -25.30
N VAL A 607 -26.09 1.37 -25.56
CA VAL A 607 -25.18 2.03 -24.63
C VAL A 607 -24.50 3.21 -25.31
N VAL A 608 -24.50 4.38 -24.64
CA VAL A 608 -23.82 5.59 -25.10
C VAL A 608 -22.62 5.83 -24.20
N ARG A 609 -21.45 6.05 -24.80
CA ARG A 609 -20.23 6.45 -24.09
C ARG A 609 -19.74 7.78 -24.60
N GLU A 610 -19.60 8.72 -23.68
CA GLU A 610 -18.97 10.01 -23.98
C GLU A 610 -17.46 9.86 -24.17
N ARG A 611 -16.95 10.61 -25.11
CA ARG A 611 -15.53 10.75 -25.41
C ARG A 611 -15.23 12.20 -25.73
N PHE A 612 -13.98 12.56 -25.50
CA PHE A 612 -13.47 13.85 -25.94
C PHE A 612 -12.37 13.61 -26.98
N GLY A 613 -12.24 14.52 -27.91
CA GLY A 613 -11.21 14.51 -28.93
C GLY A 613 -10.67 15.90 -29.14
N VAL A 614 -9.60 16.00 -29.90
CA VAL A 614 -8.96 17.25 -30.29
C VAL A 614 -9.03 17.35 -31.80
N ASP A 615 -9.57 18.45 -32.30
CA ASP A 615 -9.54 18.80 -33.71
C ASP A 615 -8.11 19.25 -34.07
N ALA A 616 -7.46 18.48 -34.91
CA ALA A 616 -6.07 18.71 -35.29
C ALA A 616 -5.89 19.99 -36.11
N ASP A 617 -6.90 20.38 -36.89
CA ASP A 617 -6.84 21.57 -37.74
C ASP A 617 -6.88 22.87 -36.92
N THR A 618 -7.60 22.83 -35.79
CA THR A 618 -7.71 23.97 -34.86
C THR A 618 -6.75 23.94 -33.70
N CYS A 619 -6.03 22.87 -33.51
CA CYS A 619 -5.02 22.75 -32.44
C CYS A 619 -3.82 23.66 -32.69
N THR A 620 -3.54 24.55 -31.74
CA THR A 620 -2.42 25.51 -31.82
C THR A 620 -1.07 24.89 -31.49
N GLY A 621 -1.02 23.69 -30.94
CA GLY A 621 0.22 23.03 -30.53
C GLY A 621 0.87 23.57 -29.27
N ASP A 622 0.20 24.47 -28.51
CA ASP A 622 0.75 25.04 -27.28
C ASP A 622 0.76 24.06 -26.09
N HIS A 623 0.01 22.97 -26.19
CA HIS A 623 -0.09 21.88 -25.21
C HIS A 623 -0.43 22.28 -23.75
N SER A 624 -1.02 23.45 -23.51
CA SER A 624 -1.49 23.85 -22.18
C SER A 624 -2.44 22.81 -21.57
N CYS A 625 -3.25 22.16 -22.41
CA CYS A 625 -4.10 21.06 -21.99
C CYS A 625 -3.35 19.91 -21.33
N ILE A 626 -2.18 19.53 -21.85
CA ILE A 626 -1.33 18.46 -21.31
C ILE A 626 -0.64 18.92 -20.02
N ARG A 627 0.05 20.08 -20.11
CA ARG A 627 0.84 20.63 -19.00
C ARG A 627 0.03 20.98 -17.75
N LEU A 628 -1.26 21.30 -17.92
CA LEU A 628 -2.12 21.71 -16.82
C LEU A 628 -3.04 20.61 -16.31
N SER A 629 -3.51 19.70 -17.18
CA SER A 629 -4.43 18.66 -16.75
C SER A 629 -3.75 17.38 -16.26
N GLY A 630 -2.52 17.11 -16.71
CA GLY A 630 -1.80 15.88 -16.37
C GLY A 630 -2.57 14.59 -16.74
N CYS A 631 -3.43 14.63 -17.76
CA CYS A 631 -4.27 13.49 -18.10
C CYS A 631 -3.49 12.37 -18.79
N PRO A 632 -3.47 11.13 -18.27
CA PRO A 632 -2.76 10.01 -18.90
C PRO A 632 -3.29 9.66 -20.31
N SER A 633 -4.55 9.97 -20.61
CA SER A 633 -5.15 9.74 -21.93
C SER A 633 -4.87 10.85 -22.93
N LEU A 634 -4.23 11.93 -22.51
CA LEU A 634 -3.92 13.08 -23.35
C LEU A 634 -2.45 13.04 -23.74
N THR A 635 -2.20 12.83 -25.02
CA THR A 635 -0.88 12.67 -25.61
C THR A 635 -0.71 13.60 -26.81
N VAL A 636 0.34 13.41 -27.56
CA VAL A 636 0.59 14.11 -28.82
C VAL A 636 0.61 13.14 -29.99
N LYS A 637 0.29 13.61 -31.18
CA LYS A 637 0.46 12.92 -32.46
C LYS A 637 1.07 13.88 -33.46
N GLU A 638 1.60 13.35 -34.53
CA GLU A 638 2.09 14.14 -35.67
C GLU A 638 0.98 15.06 -36.18
N ASN A 639 1.38 16.25 -36.60
CA ASN A 639 0.44 17.20 -37.22
C ASN A 639 0.02 16.68 -38.59
N PRO A 640 -1.27 16.60 -38.90
CA PRO A 640 -1.73 16.18 -40.21
C PRO A 640 -1.39 17.22 -41.31
N ASP A 641 -1.14 18.47 -40.96
CA ASP A 641 -0.70 19.49 -41.88
C ASP A 641 0.81 19.34 -42.16
N PRO A 642 1.24 18.97 -43.39
CA PRO A 642 2.63 18.75 -43.71
C PRO A 642 3.49 20.02 -43.64
N LEU A 643 2.88 21.20 -43.57
CA LEU A 643 3.57 22.48 -43.41
C LEU A 643 3.85 22.84 -41.96
N ARG A 644 3.37 22.05 -41.02
CA ARG A 644 3.51 22.27 -39.58
C ARG A 644 4.34 21.14 -38.97
N THR A 645 5.39 21.48 -38.25
CA THR A 645 6.26 20.53 -37.56
C THR A 645 5.88 20.32 -36.08
N ASP A 646 5.08 21.21 -35.51
CA ASP A 646 4.60 21.12 -34.13
C ASP A 646 3.54 19.99 -34.00
N PRO A 647 3.67 19.07 -33.04
CA PRO A 647 2.70 18.01 -32.85
C PRO A 647 1.37 18.58 -32.34
N VAL A 648 0.28 17.87 -32.61
CA VAL A 648 -1.06 18.22 -32.10
C VAL A 648 -1.44 17.35 -30.92
N ALA A 649 -2.24 17.89 -29.99
CA ALA A 649 -2.75 17.13 -28.87
C ALA A 649 -3.71 16.03 -29.37
N HIS A 650 -3.69 14.87 -28.71
CA HIS A 650 -4.52 13.72 -29.05
C HIS A 650 -5.08 13.07 -27.79
N VAL A 651 -6.33 12.65 -27.83
CA VAL A 651 -6.98 11.90 -26.75
C VAL A 651 -7.07 10.43 -27.15
N ASP A 652 -6.38 9.55 -26.43
CA ASP A 652 -6.36 8.13 -26.70
C ASP A 652 -7.62 7.37 -26.24
N ASN A 653 -7.68 6.06 -26.55
CA ASN A 653 -8.83 5.21 -26.23
C ASN A 653 -9.04 4.91 -24.73
N SER A 654 -8.08 5.26 -23.86
CA SER A 654 -8.21 5.12 -22.40
C SER A 654 -9.09 6.22 -21.78
N CYS A 655 -9.45 7.25 -22.53
CA CYS A 655 -10.34 8.35 -22.11
C CYS A 655 -11.66 7.83 -21.51
N VAL A 656 -12.07 8.41 -20.39
CA VAL A 656 -13.30 8.07 -19.66
C VAL A 656 -14.41 9.10 -19.80
N GLY A 657 -14.21 10.14 -20.62
CA GLY A 657 -15.24 11.13 -20.95
C GLY A 657 -15.50 12.17 -19.85
N CYS A 658 -14.53 12.49 -19.00
CA CYS A 658 -14.75 13.46 -17.91
C CYS A 658 -14.72 14.94 -18.33
N GLY A 659 -14.20 15.28 -19.51
CA GLY A 659 -14.17 16.64 -20.06
C GLY A 659 -13.11 17.60 -19.50
N VAL A 660 -12.46 17.27 -18.42
CA VAL A 660 -11.52 18.17 -17.70
C VAL A 660 -10.42 18.77 -18.59
N CYS A 661 -9.87 17.98 -19.51
CA CYS A 661 -8.81 18.48 -20.40
C CYS A 661 -9.27 19.66 -21.28
N GLY A 662 -10.50 19.61 -21.77
CA GLY A 662 -11.10 20.70 -22.53
C GLY A 662 -11.38 21.95 -21.67
N GLU A 663 -11.96 21.75 -20.48
CA GLU A 663 -12.24 22.86 -19.55
C GLU A 663 -10.95 23.55 -19.07
N VAL A 664 -9.93 22.78 -18.74
CA VAL A 664 -8.62 23.30 -18.31
C VAL A 664 -7.97 24.10 -19.45
N ALA A 665 -8.00 23.57 -20.68
CA ALA A 665 -7.45 24.25 -21.83
C ALA A 665 -8.22 25.54 -22.15
N HIS A 666 -9.55 25.53 -22.05
CA HIS A 666 -10.36 26.71 -22.24
C HIS A 666 -10.11 27.76 -21.16
N ALA A 667 -10.05 27.36 -19.89
CA ALA A 667 -9.75 28.28 -18.78
C ALA A 667 -8.34 28.90 -18.86
N ALA A 668 -7.38 28.19 -19.42
CA ALA A 668 -5.99 28.65 -19.52
C ALA A 668 -5.73 29.56 -20.73
N VAL A 669 -6.28 29.22 -21.92
CA VAL A 669 -5.90 29.83 -23.21
C VAL A 669 -7.07 29.93 -24.18
N LEU A 670 -8.33 29.79 -23.72
CA LEU A 670 -9.53 29.81 -24.54
C LEU A 670 -9.48 28.82 -25.73
N CYS A 671 -8.88 27.66 -25.53
CA CYS A 671 -8.63 26.66 -26.56
C CYS A 671 -9.97 26.16 -27.21
N PRO A 672 -10.13 26.26 -28.53
CA PRO A 672 -11.36 25.85 -29.24
C PRO A 672 -11.29 24.40 -29.74
N SER A 673 -10.17 23.72 -29.60
CA SER A 673 -9.87 22.46 -30.32
C SER A 673 -10.59 21.23 -29.74
N PHE A 674 -11.08 21.29 -28.49
CA PHE A 674 -11.72 20.14 -27.87
C PHE A 674 -13.17 19.99 -28.34
N TYR A 675 -13.52 18.76 -28.72
CA TYR A 675 -14.92 18.41 -29.04
C TYR A 675 -15.37 17.19 -28.22
N ARG A 676 -16.66 17.09 -28.00
CA ARG A 676 -17.32 15.94 -27.36
C ARG A 676 -17.90 15.04 -28.46
N ALA A 677 -17.66 13.73 -28.32
CA ALA A 677 -18.22 12.71 -29.18
C ALA A 677 -18.97 11.65 -28.35
N GLU A 678 -20.01 11.08 -28.93
CA GLU A 678 -20.79 10.00 -28.35
C GLU A 678 -20.56 8.72 -29.15
N LEU A 679 -20.00 7.71 -28.50
CA LEU A 679 -19.86 6.36 -29.07
C LEU A 679 -21.12 5.55 -28.74
N LEU A 680 -21.85 5.17 -29.77
CA LEU A 680 -23.08 4.38 -29.67
C LEU A 680 -22.76 2.89 -29.90
N TYR A 681 -23.05 2.07 -28.90
CA TYR A 681 -23.08 0.62 -29.02
C TYR A 681 -24.51 0.14 -29.17
N ASN A 682 -24.75 -0.84 -30.04
CA ASN A 682 -26.07 -1.38 -30.37
C ASN A 682 -27.09 -0.27 -30.76
N PRO A 683 -26.81 0.53 -31.82
CA PRO A 683 -27.64 1.65 -32.18
C PRO A 683 -29.04 1.17 -32.61
N SER A 684 -30.07 1.89 -32.17
CA SER A 684 -31.45 1.67 -32.57
C SER A 684 -31.67 1.99 -34.06
N ARG A 685 -32.86 1.64 -34.62
CA ARG A 685 -33.21 2.01 -36.00
C ARG A 685 -33.26 3.54 -36.17
N TRP A 686 -33.70 4.24 -35.14
CA TRP A 686 -33.71 5.71 -35.11
C TRP A 686 -32.31 6.31 -35.07
N ASP A 687 -31.42 5.78 -34.28
CA ASP A 687 -30.03 6.26 -34.26
C ASP A 687 -29.38 6.12 -35.65
N ARG A 688 -29.61 5.00 -36.32
CA ARG A 688 -29.09 4.78 -37.68
C ARG A 688 -29.66 5.72 -38.71
N LEU A 689 -30.96 6.00 -38.63
CA LEU A 689 -31.62 6.96 -39.51
C LEU A 689 -31.09 8.39 -39.29
N LEU A 690 -31.06 8.84 -38.01
CA LEU A 690 -30.54 10.15 -37.67
C LEU A 690 -29.08 10.31 -38.07
N ASN A 691 -28.27 9.27 -37.90
CA ASN A 691 -26.86 9.29 -38.32
C ASN A 691 -26.70 9.41 -39.82
N ARG A 692 -27.56 8.74 -40.63
CA ARG A 692 -27.56 8.90 -42.10
C ARG A 692 -27.90 10.33 -42.50
N ILE A 693 -28.89 10.92 -41.88
CA ILE A 693 -29.30 12.32 -42.15
C ILE A 693 -28.16 13.28 -41.77
N ARG A 694 -27.60 13.13 -40.58
CA ARG A 694 -26.48 13.96 -40.14
C ARG A 694 -25.26 13.81 -41.05
N ALA A 695 -24.88 12.58 -41.39
CA ALA A 695 -23.75 12.32 -42.29
C ALA A 695 -23.94 12.92 -43.68
N ALA A 696 -25.19 12.87 -44.21
CA ALA A 696 -25.52 13.50 -45.49
C ALA A 696 -25.38 15.05 -45.44
N ILE A 697 -25.88 15.68 -44.36
CA ILE A 697 -25.75 17.12 -44.15
C ILE A 697 -24.30 17.53 -43.98
N ILE A 698 -23.57 16.87 -43.10
CA ILE A 698 -22.15 17.15 -42.82
C ILE A 698 -21.34 16.96 -44.11
N GLY A 699 -21.52 15.85 -44.82
CA GLY A 699 -20.82 15.60 -46.09
C GLY A 699 -21.12 16.61 -47.17
N ALA A 700 -22.34 17.15 -47.22
CA ALA A 700 -22.68 18.25 -48.15
C ALA A 700 -21.96 19.55 -47.76
N VAL A 701 -21.95 19.91 -46.49
CA VAL A 701 -21.23 21.09 -45.99
C VAL A 701 -19.72 20.95 -46.20
N GLN A 702 -19.12 19.80 -45.87
CA GLN A 702 -17.70 19.57 -46.09
C GLN A 702 -17.29 19.68 -47.55
N ARG A 703 -18.06 19.09 -48.47
CA ARG A 703 -17.78 19.22 -49.91
C ARG A 703 -17.87 20.69 -50.37
N ARG A 704 -18.80 21.44 -49.83
CA ARG A 704 -18.92 22.87 -50.16
C ARG A 704 -17.70 23.65 -49.66
N THR A 705 -17.32 23.45 -48.39
CA THR A 705 -16.15 24.12 -47.81
C THR A 705 -14.87 23.75 -48.53
N GLU A 706 -14.70 22.46 -48.90
CA GLU A 706 -13.57 21.98 -49.66
C GLU A 706 -13.49 22.57 -51.08
N SER A 707 -14.63 22.68 -51.75
CA SER A 707 -14.72 23.37 -53.07
C SER A 707 -14.42 24.87 -52.99
N GLU A 708 -14.81 25.53 -51.88
CA GLU A 708 -14.50 26.95 -51.63
C GLU A 708 -12.99 27.10 -51.32
N ARG A 709 -12.42 26.22 -50.52
CA ARG A 709 -10.96 26.22 -50.26
C ARG A 709 -10.13 26.02 -51.52
N LEU A 710 -10.51 25.05 -52.37
CA LEU A 710 -9.85 24.84 -53.65
C LEU A 710 -9.99 26.03 -54.63
N ARG A 711 -11.10 26.77 -54.60
CA ARG A 711 -11.28 28.00 -55.39
C ARG A 711 -10.41 29.15 -54.89
N HIS A 712 -10.04 29.18 -53.64
CA HIS A 712 -9.16 30.22 -53.08
C HIS A 712 -7.68 29.84 -53.09
N ALA A 713 -7.37 28.56 -53.34
CA ALA A 713 -5.98 28.03 -53.45
C ALA A 713 -5.44 28.06 -54.89
N LEU A 714 -6.32 28.34 -55.89
CA LEU A 714 -6.00 28.62 -57.28
C LEU A 714 -6.12 30.11 -57.57
#